data_b440fe33712f65a9f8c3a4cafc628caf
#
_entry.id   b440fe33712f65a9f8c3a4cafc628caf
#
_cell.length_a   1.000
_cell.length_b   1.000
_cell.length_c   1.000
_cell.angle_alpha   90.00
_cell.angle_beta   90.00
_cell.angle_gamma   90.00
#
_symmetry.space_group_name_H-M   'P 1'
#
loop_
_entity.id
_entity.type
_entity.pdbx_description
1 polymer ?
#
loop_
_entity_poly.entity_id
_entity_poly.type
_entity_poly.pdbx_seq_one_letter_code
_entity_poly.pdbx_strand_id
1 'polypeptide(L)'
;MRRYACALCALGGILFFSRLSFGQANINENLETAYVYVNGTTGSDSNPGTQSKPLQTIGAAATMAQTNNQNSIGSRVIISPGTYRESVLLNHGPKDTSLPITFEAATNGTVIVSGATVYAGWVKYASNPSIYTNSWLNDWGTCAQITMCPFQQEIMMRQEMVAVNGTVLTQVLSLTQMLAGTFYVDEEAAMIYVWPPKGTKMSTATVEAASLPSLFQISHESNIVIRGLTFQYANSCRASAAVNVISNSTNILFDSDTFQWNNGQGLKIAYPATYFTVENSVALHNGDAGFQELQTLYGLWQADTASYNNWRGAQGAYYGCNTAGFHASLAHDDTIDGLTATFNQTFGVHWDTDNANIAASSLNGTGNFLSGAFIEKDEGPITISGSYFCNQNGVMGVGGVALRNSENVSLSKSVIMNNLPAQVMVIGQAGGIEITNWQTGITTNLVTQNFSNTSNVIQGTTSSQEVFQDSHLNGSDWTSFQSTLKSSENTWWNDLNSTTPFVVPTPNTNTKDDFSAWQSATLADSSSRFTAPVGAPGAACNLIPVGTDFWFTISTALLTVNPGGSATYDLTLTPLNFTGTVNLTLDGISEVKGLSATLSPSSLTNSGTSVLTVTAGTNTAPGTYSITVIANSGSLTRTVTTQLTVN
;
A
#
# COMPACT_ATOMS: atom_id res chain seq x y z
N MET A 1 -8.85 -74.15 24.63
CA MET A 1 -8.98 -73.68 23.26
C MET A 1 -9.90 -72.48 23.20
N ARG A 2 -9.44 -71.29 23.24
CA ARG A 2 -10.13 -70.04 22.81
C ARG A 2 -9.06 -69.04 22.41
N ARG A 3 -9.12 -68.59 21.15
CA ARG A 3 -8.25 -67.59 20.54
C ARG A 3 -8.73 -66.24 21.01
N TYR A 4 -7.84 -65.39 21.51
CA TYR A 4 -8.09 -63.94 21.64
C TYR A 4 -7.26 -63.23 20.59
N ALA A 5 -7.98 -62.55 19.66
CA ALA A 5 -7.40 -61.63 18.72
C ALA A 5 -7.18 -60.26 19.41
N CYS A 6 -5.96 -59.81 19.40
CA CYS A 6 -5.60 -58.48 19.90
C CYS A 6 -5.79 -57.46 18.77
N ALA A 7 -6.73 -56.54 18.94
CA ALA A 7 -6.90 -55.39 18.03
C ALA A 7 -5.90 -54.30 18.44
N LEU A 8 -4.93 -53.98 17.59
CA LEU A 8 -4.11 -52.78 17.69
C LEU A 8 -5.00 -51.56 17.33
N CYS A 9 -5.34 -50.78 18.34
CA CYS A 9 -5.79 -49.39 18.12
C CYS A 9 -4.57 -48.53 17.83
N ALA A 10 -4.43 -48.09 16.59
CA ALA A 10 -3.52 -47.04 16.23
C ALA A 10 -4.14 -45.70 16.70
N LEU A 11 -3.63 -45.16 17.81
CA LEU A 11 -3.86 -43.76 18.16
C LEU A 11 -3.01 -42.89 17.22
N GLY A 12 -3.66 -42.31 16.22
CA GLY A 12 -3.13 -41.19 15.46
C GLY A 12 -3.06 -39.97 16.39
N GLY A 13 -1.90 -39.70 16.96
CA GLY A 13 -1.64 -38.45 17.66
C GLY A 13 -1.68 -37.30 16.65
N ILE A 14 -2.74 -36.52 16.67
CA ILE A 14 -2.75 -35.19 16.03
C ILE A 14 -1.85 -34.33 16.91
N LEU A 15 -0.61 -34.15 16.47
CA LEU A 15 0.26 -33.10 16.98
C LEU A 15 -0.37 -31.73 16.63
N PHE A 16 -1.12 -31.18 17.56
CA PHE A 16 -1.36 -29.75 17.57
C PHE A 16 0.00 -29.09 17.82
N PHE A 17 0.64 -28.61 16.76
CA PHE A 17 1.63 -27.56 16.93
C PHE A 17 0.85 -26.36 17.47
N SER A 18 0.98 -26.08 18.74
CA SER A 18 0.64 -24.78 19.30
C SER A 18 1.49 -23.77 18.53
N ARG A 19 0.87 -23.01 17.63
CA ARG A 19 1.51 -21.82 17.05
C ARG A 19 1.88 -20.95 18.24
N LEU A 20 3.14 -20.61 18.39
CA LEU A 20 3.56 -19.53 19.27
C LEU A 20 2.96 -18.26 18.64
N SER A 21 1.80 -17.84 19.12
CA SER A 21 1.24 -16.54 18.83
C SER A 21 2.01 -15.54 19.66
N PHE A 22 2.94 -14.83 19.06
CA PHE A 22 3.53 -13.66 19.66
C PHE A 22 2.46 -12.56 19.61
N GLY A 23 2.24 -11.88 20.73
CA GLY A 23 1.48 -10.66 20.86
C GLY A 23 0.09 -10.63 20.22
N GLN A 24 -0.90 -10.65 21.02
CA GLN A 24 -2.28 -10.48 20.61
C GLN A 24 -2.94 -9.53 21.61
N ALA A 25 -3.79 -8.62 21.13
CA ALA A 25 -4.66 -7.89 22.02
C ALA A 25 -5.49 -8.89 22.85
N ASN A 26 -5.51 -8.70 24.16
CA ASN A 26 -6.24 -9.57 25.07
C ASN A 26 -7.23 -8.72 25.88
N ILE A 27 -8.38 -8.43 25.27
CA ILE A 27 -9.39 -7.53 25.82
C ILE A 27 -10.58 -8.34 26.34
N ASN A 28 -10.90 -8.18 27.62
CA ASN A 28 -12.05 -8.83 28.21
C ASN A 28 -13.29 -7.94 28.12
N GLU A 29 -14.01 -8.00 27.03
CA GLU A 29 -15.23 -7.21 26.76
C GLU A 29 -16.37 -7.52 27.75
N ASN A 30 -16.31 -8.62 28.54
CA ASN A 30 -17.30 -8.89 29.60
C ASN A 30 -17.25 -7.88 30.77
N LEU A 31 -16.19 -7.07 30.82
CA LEU A 31 -16.05 -5.99 31.80
C LEU A 31 -16.76 -4.69 31.38
N GLU A 32 -17.38 -4.65 30.21
CA GLU A 32 -18.18 -3.54 29.72
C GLU A 32 -19.58 -3.60 30.32
N THR A 33 -19.80 -2.82 31.34
CA THR A 33 -21.10 -2.80 32.07
C THR A 33 -21.98 -1.61 31.71
N ALA A 34 -21.42 -0.60 31.05
CA ALA A 34 -22.13 0.56 30.53
C ALA A 34 -22.36 0.45 29.00
N TYR A 35 -23.59 0.70 28.58
CA TYR A 35 -23.96 0.77 27.16
C TYR A 35 -24.27 2.20 26.76
N VAL A 36 -23.57 2.71 25.75
CA VAL A 36 -23.73 4.07 25.22
C VAL A 36 -24.23 3.96 23.78
N TYR A 37 -25.36 4.57 23.47
CA TYR A 37 -25.98 4.49 22.14
C TYR A 37 -25.79 5.80 21.38
N VAL A 38 -25.43 5.67 20.09
CA VAL A 38 -25.25 6.78 19.15
C VAL A 38 -26.22 6.64 17.99
N ASN A 39 -26.90 7.73 17.63
CA ASN A 39 -27.73 7.81 16.43
C ASN A 39 -27.63 9.20 15.81
N GLY A 40 -26.98 9.34 14.67
CA GLY A 40 -26.72 10.61 14.00
C GLY A 40 -28.00 11.34 13.51
N THR A 41 -29.14 10.64 13.39
CA THR A 41 -30.37 11.22 12.88
C THR A 41 -31.34 11.64 14.00
N THR A 42 -31.47 10.83 15.04
CA THR A 42 -32.46 11.04 16.11
C THR A 42 -31.84 11.38 17.46
N GLY A 43 -30.54 11.29 17.57
CA GLY A 43 -29.77 11.58 18.78
C GLY A 43 -29.57 13.07 19.05
N SER A 44 -29.09 13.35 20.26
CA SER A 44 -28.63 14.67 20.68
C SER A 44 -27.50 14.50 21.70
N ASP A 45 -26.45 15.26 21.62
CA ASP A 45 -25.31 15.17 22.55
C ASP A 45 -25.65 15.69 23.96
N SER A 46 -26.83 16.26 24.15
CA SER A 46 -27.40 16.56 25.47
C SER A 46 -28.15 15.39 26.10
N ASN A 47 -28.31 14.27 25.38
CA ASN A 47 -28.99 13.07 25.89
C ASN A 47 -28.06 12.24 26.80
N PRO A 48 -28.62 11.36 27.64
CA PRO A 48 -27.85 10.49 28.52
C PRO A 48 -27.19 9.28 27.83
N GLY A 49 -27.26 9.14 26.51
CA GLY A 49 -26.66 8.03 25.77
C GLY A 49 -27.40 6.69 25.91
N THR A 50 -28.62 6.67 26.39
CA THR A 50 -29.43 5.44 26.46
C THR A 50 -30.02 5.08 25.09
N GLN A 51 -30.45 3.83 24.90
CA GLN A 51 -31.08 3.38 23.66
C GLN A 51 -32.28 4.24 23.23
N SER A 52 -33.11 4.69 24.20
CA SER A 52 -34.25 5.55 23.93
C SER A 52 -33.91 7.04 23.81
N LYS A 53 -32.76 7.47 24.27
CA LYS A 53 -32.22 8.84 24.18
C LYS A 53 -30.74 8.78 23.82
N PRO A 54 -30.40 8.42 22.55
CA PRO A 54 -29.03 8.27 22.12
C PRO A 54 -28.31 9.62 21.97
N LEU A 55 -27.01 9.58 22.02
CA LEU A 55 -26.14 10.70 21.60
C LEU A 55 -26.21 10.88 20.08
N GLN A 56 -25.85 12.05 19.59
CA GLN A 56 -25.84 12.34 18.16
C GLN A 56 -24.51 11.96 17.52
N THR A 57 -23.40 12.21 18.22
CA THR A 57 -22.04 12.06 17.68
C THR A 57 -21.26 10.93 18.36
N ILE A 58 -20.35 10.33 17.63
CA ILE A 58 -19.38 9.35 18.18
C ILE A 58 -18.43 10.04 19.16
N GLY A 59 -18.03 11.29 18.89
CA GLY A 59 -17.17 12.07 19.76
C GLY A 59 -17.76 12.33 21.15
N ALA A 60 -19.08 12.60 21.24
CA ALA A 60 -19.77 12.72 22.53
C ALA A 60 -19.80 11.36 23.27
N ALA A 61 -20.03 10.27 22.53
CA ALA A 61 -19.99 8.93 23.12
C ALA A 61 -18.57 8.55 23.59
N ALA A 62 -17.54 8.93 22.84
CA ALA A 62 -16.15 8.75 23.24
C ALA A 62 -15.85 9.47 24.56
N THR A 63 -16.25 10.73 24.68
CA THR A 63 -16.12 11.49 25.92
C THR A 63 -16.84 10.83 27.10
N MET A 64 -18.05 10.32 26.88
CA MET A 64 -18.81 9.62 27.91
C MET A 64 -18.14 8.29 28.31
N ALA A 65 -17.72 7.48 27.33
CA ALA A 65 -17.05 6.20 27.57
C ALA A 65 -15.73 6.39 28.33
N GLN A 66 -14.97 7.42 27.98
CA GLN A 66 -13.77 7.80 28.68
C GLN A 66 -14.07 8.23 30.12
N THR A 67 -15.10 9.03 30.35
CA THR A 67 -15.54 9.41 31.72
C THR A 67 -15.96 8.19 32.52
N ASN A 68 -16.63 7.22 31.92
CA ASN A 68 -16.97 5.96 32.55
C ASN A 68 -15.70 5.18 32.93
N ASN A 69 -14.73 5.08 32.02
CA ASN A 69 -13.45 4.41 32.27
C ASN A 69 -12.72 5.01 33.47
N GLN A 70 -12.65 6.34 33.59
CA GLN A 70 -12.08 7.04 34.76
C GLN A 70 -12.78 6.70 36.07
N ASN A 71 -14.05 6.34 36.01
CA ASN A 71 -14.85 5.90 37.15
C ASN A 71 -14.84 4.37 37.32
N SER A 72 -13.91 3.67 36.66
CA SER A 72 -13.76 2.21 36.69
C SER A 72 -14.99 1.48 36.13
N ILE A 73 -15.55 1.97 35.02
CA ILE A 73 -16.68 1.37 34.31
C ILE A 73 -16.28 1.13 32.86
N GLY A 74 -16.22 -0.12 32.41
CA GLY A 74 -16.04 -0.47 31.01
C GLY A 74 -17.28 -0.12 30.19
N SER A 75 -17.09 0.32 28.94
CA SER A 75 -18.17 0.85 28.11
C SER A 75 -18.24 0.22 26.74
N ARG A 76 -19.46 -0.09 26.28
CA ARG A 76 -19.74 -0.47 24.90
C ARG A 76 -20.55 0.63 24.23
N VAL A 77 -19.96 1.25 23.22
CA VAL A 77 -20.58 2.29 22.38
C VAL A 77 -21.19 1.62 21.16
N ILE A 78 -22.52 1.63 21.05
CA ILE A 78 -23.28 1.01 19.95
C ILE A 78 -23.73 2.12 18.99
N ILE A 79 -23.22 2.09 17.77
CA ILE A 79 -23.39 3.14 16.78
C ILE A 79 -24.42 2.70 15.73
N SER A 80 -25.51 3.45 15.60
CA SER A 80 -26.55 3.18 14.60
C SER A 80 -26.05 3.46 13.17
N PRO A 81 -26.61 2.76 12.16
CA PRO A 81 -26.27 3.02 10.76
C PRO A 81 -26.36 4.50 10.38
N GLY A 82 -25.39 4.99 9.61
CA GLY A 82 -25.36 6.38 9.15
C GLY A 82 -23.95 6.88 8.79
N THR A 83 -23.89 8.11 8.29
CA THR A 83 -22.63 8.81 8.02
C THR A 83 -22.39 9.87 9.10
N TYR A 84 -21.28 9.71 9.81
CA TYR A 84 -20.82 10.58 10.89
C TYR A 84 -19.63 11.39 10.36
N ARG A 85 -19.80 12.72 10.29
CA ARG A 85 -18.80 13.63 9.72
C ARG A 85 -18.05 14.31 10.83
N GLU A 86 -17.09 13.60 11.41
CA GLU A 86 -16.39 14.03 12.60
C GLU A 86 -15.01 13.41 12.74
N SER A 87 -14.20 13.98 13.61
CA SER A 87 -12.93 13.46 14.06
C SER A 87 -13.05 13.08 15.54
N VAL A 88 -12.75 11.85 15.88
CA VAL A 88 -12.85 11.31 17.23
C VAL A 88 -11.46 11.17 17.83
N LEU A 89 -11.27 11.69 19.04
CA LEU A 89 -10.01 11.57 19.79
C LEU A 89 -10.26 10.81 21.09
N LEU A 90 -9.55 9.70 21.28
CA LEU A 90 -9.36 9.07 22.56
C LEU A 90 -7.97 9.44 23.08
N ASN A 91 -7.91 10.14 24.22
CA ASN A 91 -6.66 10.54 24.84
C ASN A 91 -6.86 10.80 26.33
N HIS A 92 -6.65 9.78 27.13
CA HIS A 92 -6.88 9.85 28.58
C HIS A 92 -5.61 10.01 29.42
N GLY A 93 -4.50 9.48 28.92
CA GLY A 93 -3.25 9.46 29.66
C GLY A 93 -3.34 8.68 30.99
N PRO A 94 -2.65 9.14 32.04
CA PRO A 94 -2.40 8.33 33.23
C PRO A 94 -3.62 8.03 34.13
N LYS A 95 -4.82 8.43 33.72
CA LYS A 95 -6.09 8.09 34.40
C LYS A 95 -6.82 6.89 33.79
N ASP A 96 -6.27 6.33 32.73
CA ASP A 96 -6.83 5.14 32.11
C ASP A 96 -6.84 3.99 33.12
N THR A 97 -8.01 3.39 33.29
CA THR A 97 -8.15 2.14 34.02
C THR A 97 -8.06 1.01 33.00
N SER A 98 -7.56 -0.13 33.32
CA SER A 98 -7.47 -1.27 32.41
C SER A 98 -8.83 -1.84 31.93
N LEU A 99 -9.94 -1.11 32.05
CA LEU A 99 -11.25 -1.53 31.62
C LEU A 99 -11.48 -1.21 30.13
N PRO A 100 -12.16 -2.10 29.40
CA PRO A 100 -12.31 -1.94 27.96
C PRO A 100 -13.32 -0.86 27.56
N ILE A 101 -13.07 -0.29 26.36
CA ILE A 101 -14.02 0.55 25.63
C ILE A 101 -14.14 -0.01 24.22
N THR A 102 -15.34 -0.49 23.87
CA THR A 102 -15.65 -0.91 22.50
C THR A 102 -16.48 0.14 21.78
N PHE A 103 -16.08 0.46 20.55
CA PHE A 103 -16.89 1.19 19.57
C PHE A 103 -17.29 0.22 18.47
N GLU A 104 -18.59 -0.07 18.39
CA GLU A 104 -19.07 -1.02 17.39
C GLU A 104 -20.24 -0.51 16.57
N ALA A 105 -20.27 -0.86 15.29
CA ALA A 105 -21.44 -0.66 14.47
C ALA A 105 -22.58 -1.60 14.92
N ALA A 106 -23.77 -1.09 15.11
CA ALA A 106 -24.95 -1.92 15.38
C ALA A 106 -25.18 -2.97 14.28
N THR A 107 -24.67 -2.72 13.09
CA THR A 107 -24.58 -3.65 11.96
C THR A 107 -23.30 -3.35 11.19
N ASN A 108 -22.42 -4.33 11.05
CA ASN A 108 -21.13 -4.18 10.38
C ASN A 108 -21.27 -3.51 9.00
N GLY A 109 -20.35 -2.58 8.71
CA GLY A 109 -20.25 -1.90 7.43
C GLY A 109 -21.35 -0.86 7.15
N THR A 110 -22.23 -0.57 8.12
CA THR A 110 -23.32 0.42 7.94
C THR A 110 -23.02 1.77 8.60
N VAL A 111 -21.95 1.86 9.37
CA VAL A 111 -21.48 3.08 10.02
C VAL A 111 -20.28 3.62 9.26
N ILE A 112 -20.41 4.85 8.77
CA ILE A 112 -19.35 5.53 8.01
C ILE A 112 -18.89 6.74 8.81
N VAL A 113 -17.61 6.75 9.19
CA VAL A 113 -16.94 7.94 9.72
C VAL A 113 -16.25 8.62 8.52
N SER A 114 -16.73 9.80 8.16
CA SER A 114 -16.33 10.48 6.94
C SER A 114 -15.62 11.80 7.21
N GLY A 115 -14.47 12.00 6.56
CA GLY A 115 -13.73 13.25 6.57
C GLY A 115 -14.26 14.32 5.61
N ALA A 116 -15.31 14.01 4.83
CA ALA A 116 -15.80 14.93 3.83
C ALA A 116 -17.05 15.72 4.29
N THR A 117 -17.15 16.95 3.82
CA THR A 117 -18.33 17.81 3.96
C THR A 117 -19.12 17.81 2.66
N VAL A 118 -20.46 17.85 2.75
CA VAL A 118 -21.33 17.99 1.58
C VAL A 118 -21.36 19.44 1.11
N TYR A 119 -21.03 19.65 -0.13
CA TYR A 119 -21.04 20.95 -0.79
C TYR A 119 -22.29 21.11 -1.67
N ALA A 120 -23.09 22.13 -1.41
CA ALA A 120 -24.27 22.51 -2.17
C ALA A 120 -24.04 23.85 -2.88
N GLY A 121 -24.97 24.22 -3.79
CA GLY A 121 -24.91 25.53 -4.46
C GLY A 121 -23.96 25.62 -5.66
N TRP A 122 -23.69 24.50 -6.31
CA TRP A 122 -22.84 24.43 -7.50
C TRP A 122 -23.45 25.23 -8.67
N VAL A 123 -22.65 26.10 -9.28
CA VAL A 123 -23.03 26.88 -10.45
C VAL A 123 -22.18 26.49 -11.66
N LYS A 124 -22.75 26.61 -12.86
CA LYS A 124 -22.00 26.34 -14.09
C LYS A 124 -20.91 27.38 -14.30
N TYR A 125 -19.71 26.91 -14.65
CA TYR A 125 -18.62 27.80 -15.04
C TYR A 125 -18.90 28.43 -16.39
N ALA A 126 -18.85 29.78 -16.47
CA ALA A 126 -19.28 30.51 -17.64
C ALA A 126 -18.49 30.15 -18.92
N SER A 127 -17.19 29.93 -18.81
CA SER A 127 -16.32 29.62 -19.96
C SER A 127 -16.45 28.17 -20.44
N ASN A 128 -16.95 27.25 -19.59
CA ASN A 128 -17.20 25.87 -19.97
C ASN A 128 -18.38 25.30 -19.14
N PRO A 129 -19.58 25.20 -19.72
CA PRO A 129 -20.79 24.78 -19.00
C PRO A 129 -20.82 23.31 -18.57
N SER A 130 -19.82 22.50 -18.94
CA SER A 130 -19.62 21.15 -18.43
C SER A 130 -18.95 21.14 -17.04
N ILE A 131 -18.29 22.24 -16.68
CA ILE A 131 -17.64 22.44 -15.38
C ILE A 131 -18.60 23.18 -14.46
N TYR A 132 -18.59 22.78 -13.20
CA TYR A 132 -19.31 23.45 -12.13
C TYR A 132 -18.31 24.02 -11.14
N THR A 133 -18.63 25.15 -10.54
CA THR A 133 -17.75 25.83 -9.59
C THR A 133 -18.48 26.18 -8.30
N ASN A 134 -17.73 26.28 -7.22
CA ASN A 134 -18.18 26.72 -5.92
C ASN A 134 -17.04 27.45 -5.21
N SER A 135 -17.35 28.17 -4.13
CA SER A 135 -16.32 28.74 -3.27
C SER A 135 -15.54 27.62 -2.55
N TRP A 136 -14.23 27.79 -2.48
CA TRP A 136 -13.35 26.91 -1.69
C TRP A 136 -12.81 27.70 -0.51
N LEU A 137 -13.22 27.31 0.71
CA LEU A 137 -12.90 28.04 1.93
C LEU A 137 -11.68 27.48 2.66
N ASN A 138 -11.10 26.40 2.14
CA ASN A 138 -9.92 25.77 2.70
C ASN A 138 -8.67 26.24 1.96
N ASP A 139 -7.64 26.58 2.69
CA ASP A 139 -6.32 26.94 2.18
C ASP A 139 -5.30 26.03 2.87
N TRP A 140 -5.06 24.85 2.28
CA TRP A 140 -4.15 23.87 2.85
C TRP A 140 -2.77 23.91 2.22
N GLY A 141 -2.64 24.54 1.06
CA GLY A 141 -1.42 24.50 0.27
C GLY A 141 -0.98 23.08 -0.07
N THR A 142 0.30 22.83 -0.01
CA THR A 142 0.90 21.51 -0.21
C THR A 142 1.42 20.92 1.09
N CYS A 143 1.33 19.61 1.23
CA CYS A 143 1.98 18.87 2.31
C CYS A 143 3.51 19.09 2.30
N ALA A 144 4.15 18.99 3.46
CA ALA A 144 5.60 19.02 3.54
C ALA A 144 6.23 17.85 2.78
N GLN A 145 7.34 18.08 2.10
CA GLN A 145 8.10 17.02 1.45
C GLN A 145 8.68 16.06 2.49
N ILE A 146 8.62 14.77 2.22
CA ILE A 146 9.30 13.76 3.00
C ILE A 146 10.76 13.76 2.56
N THR A 147 11.66 14.21 3.43
CA THR A 147 13.09 14.47 3.09
C THR A 147 13.82 13.23 2.58
N MET A 148 13.44 12.05 3.06
CA MET A 148 14.04 10.77 2.65
C MET A 148 13.53 10.27 1.28
N CYS A 149 12.47 10.90 0.75
CA CYS A 149 11.80 10.47 -0.47
C CYS A 149 11.95 11.54 -1.55
N PRO A 150 12.94 11.46 -2.43
CA PRO A 150 13.15 12.44 -3.48
C PRO A 150 12.03 12.44 -4.53
N PHE A 151 11.93 13.51 -5.32
CA PHE A 151 11.03 13.62 -6.49
C PHE A 151 9.53 13.59 -6.21
N GLN A 152 9.08 14.23 -5.14
CA GLN A 152 7.66 14.36 -4.83
C GLN A 152 7.07 15.49 -5.68
N GLN A 153 6.13 15.12 -6.56
CA GLN A 153 5.43 16.08 -7.41
C GLN A 153 4.30 16.78 -6.66
N GLU A 154 3.92 17.97 -7.09
CA GLU A 154 2.86 18.77 -6.46
C GLU A 154 1.56 17.99 -6.30
N ILE A 155 1.13 17.27 -7.33
CA ILE A 155 -0.13 16.52 -7.30
C ILE A 155 -0.22 15.52 -6.14
N MET A 156 0.87 14.87 -5.77
CA MET A 156 0.89 13.94 -4.64
C MET A 156 1.03 14.64 -3.28
N MET A 157 1.37 15.92 -3.29
CA MET A 157 1.49 16.75 -2.09
C MET A 157 0.18 17.48 -1.77
N ARG A 158 -0.81 17.41 -2.66
CA ARG A 158 -2.14 18.01 -2.47
C ARG A 158 -2.98 17.18 -1.50
N GLN A 159 -3.87 17.86 -0.77
CA GLN A 159 -4.74 17.24 0.25
C GLN A 159 -6.19 17.16 -0.19
N GLU A 160 -6.59 17.90 -1.20
CA GLU A 160 -7.96 17.98 -1.64
C GLU A 160 -8.44 16.66 -2.24
N MET A 161 -9.62 16.27 -1.89
CA MET A 161 -10.35 15.15 -2.45
C MET A 161 -11.80 15.54 -2.68
N VAL A 162 -12.36 15.12 -3.81
CA VAL A 162 -13.76 15.35 -4.14
C VAL A 162 -14.39 14.05 -4.60
N ALA A 163 -15.58 13.76 -4.09
CA ALA A 163 -16.43 12.68 -4.56
C ALA A 163 -17.77 13.21 -5.07
N VAL A 164 -18.27 12.65 -6.17
CA VAL A 164 -19.59 12.95 -6.73
C VAL A 164 -20.41 11.67 -6.76
N ASN A 165 -21.50 11.63 -6.00
CA ASN A 165 -22.32 10.43 -5.80
C ASN A 165 -21.47 9.20 -5.39
N GLY A 166 -20.49 9.40 -4.50
CA GLY A 166 -19.58 8.36 -4.03
C GLY A 166 -18.42 8.02 -4.98
N THR A 167 -18.39 8.58 -6.19
CA THR A 167 -17.25 8.40 -7.11
C THR A 167 -16.18 9.45 -6.82
N VAL A 168 -15.00 9.05 -6.38
CA VAL A 168 -13.86 9.94 -6.16
C VAL A 168 -13.34 10.42 -7.51
N LEU A 169 -13.15 11.74 -7.63
CA LEU A 169 -12.65 12.39 -8.83
C LEU A 169 -11.13 12.49 -8.82
N THR A 170 -10.55 12.51 -10.01
CA THR A 170 -9.11 12.77 -10.17
C THR A 170 -8.83 14.27 -10.03
N GLN A 171 -7.88 14.64 -9.17
CA GLN A 171 -7.41 16.02 -9.08
C GLN A 171 -6.50 16.35 -10.26
N VAL A 172 -6.66 17.55 -10.81
CA VAL A 172 -5.74 18.16 -11.78
C VAL A 172 -5.25 19.51 -11.23
N LEU A 173 -4.15 20.02 -11.78
CA LEU A 173 -3.49 21.22 -11.25
C LEU A 173 -3.84 22.51 -12.01
N SER A 174 -4.68 22.41 -13.07
CA SER A 174 -5.15 23.58 -13.82
C SER A 174 -6.51 23.34 -14.47
N LEU A 175 -7.20 24.44 -14.80
CA LEU A 175 -8.45 24.39 -15.57
C LEU A 175 -8.29 23.79 -16.98
N THR A 176 -7.11 23.92 -17.57
CA THR A 176 -6.82 23.40 -18.91
C THR A 176 -6.71 21.89 -18.95
N GLN A 177 -6.38 21.26 -17.82
CA GLN A 177 -6.29 19.80 -17.66
C GLN A 177 -7.64 19.15 -17.37
N MET A 178 -8.70 19.93 -17.13
CA MET A 178 -9.98 19.36 -16.70
C MET A 178 -10.66 18.54 -17.79
N LEU A 179 -11.15 17.37 -17.39
CA LEU A 179 -11.91 16.40 -18.17
C LEU A 179 -13.09 15.89 -17.34
N ALA A 180 -14.02 15.16 -17.97
CA ALA A 180 -15.10 14.52 -17.21
C ALA A 180 -14.54 13.54 -16.16
N GLY A 181 -14.92 13.70 -14.90
CA GLY A 181 -14.42 12.93 -13.76
C GLY A 181 -13.22 13.58 -13.05
N THR A 182 -12.91 14.86 -13.32
CA THR A 182 -11.82 15.56 -12.64
C THR A 182 -12.30 16.77 -11.84
N PHE A 183 -11.44 17.24 -10.94
CA PHE A 183 -11.63 18.52 -10.24
C PHE A 183 -10.31 19.29 -10.14
N TYR A 184 -10.43 20.61 -9.99
CA TYR A 184 -9.32 21.53 -9.78
C TYR A 184 -9.65 22.49 -8.63
N VAL A 185 -8.67 22.80 -7.81
CA VAL A 185 -8.76 23.82 -6.76
C VAL A 185 -7.81 24.95 -7.09
N ASP A 186 -8.36 26.15 -7.14
CA ASP A 186 -7.65 27.41 -7.25
C ASP A 186 -7.68 28.08 -5.87
N GLU A 187 -6.60 27.91 -5.11
CA GLU A 187 -6.50 28.45 -3.74
C GLU A 187 -6.39 29.98 -3.75
N GLU A 188 -5.72 30.57 -4.76
CA GLU A 188 -5.58 32.03 -4.89
C GLU A 188 -6.95 32.68 -5.15
N ALA A 189 -7.76 32.09 -6.02
CA ALA A 189 -9.12 32.55 -6.28
C ALA A 189 -10.14 32.08 -5.24
N ALA A 190 -9.77 31.22 -4.31
CA ALA A 190 -10.64 30.52 -3.35
C ALA A 190 -11.83 29.82 -4.04
N MET A 191 -11.56 29.10 -5.10
CA MET A 191 -12.55 28.43 -5.95
C MET A 191 -12.23 26.94 -6.14
N ILE A 192 -13.27 26.13 -6.19
CA ILE A 192 -13.20 24.74 -6.62
C ILE A 192 -14.00 24.53 -7.90
N TYR A 193 -13.42 23.79 -8.82
CA TYR A 193 -14.00 23.45 -10.11
C TYR A 193 -14.17 21.92 -10.19
N VAL A 194 -15.35 21.48 -10.59
CA VAL A 194 -15.69 20.05 -10.74
C VAL A 194 -16.24 19.82 -12.13
N TRP A 195 -15.62 18.93 -12.89
CA TRP A 195 -16.21 18.37 -14.10
C TRP A 195 -16.73 16.97 -13.75
N PRO A 196 -18.04 16.84 -13.50
CA PRO A 196 -18.59 15.59 -12.98
C PRO A 196 -18.44 14.45 -14.00
N PRO A 197 -18.53 13.19 -13.58
CA PRO A 197 -18.59 12.04 -14.47
C PRO A 197 -19.72 12.17 -15.48
N LYS A 198 -19.53 11.63 -16.69
CA LYS A 198 -20.52 11.69 -17.76
C LYS A 198 -21.89 11.15 -17.30
N GLY A 199 -22.94 11.91 -17.57
CA GLY A 199 -24.31 11.53 -17.21
C GLY A 199 -24.78 12.00 -15.83
N THR A 200 -23.90 12.63 -15.03
CA THR A 200 -24.26 13.17 -13.72
C THR A 200 -25.20 14.38 -13.84
N LYS A 201 -26.30 14.36 -13.07
CA LYS A 201 -27.17 15.54 -12.90
C LYS A 201 -26.76 16.29 -11.64
N MET A 202 -25.99 17.35 -11.77
CA MET A 202 -25.46 18.13 -10.64
C MET A 202 -26.56 18.74 -9.75
N SER A 203 -27.76 18.97 -10.26
CA SER A 203 -28.89 19.48 -9.45
C SER A 203 -29.39 18.49 -8.39
N THR A 204 -29.06 17.22 -8.52
CA THR A 204 -29.46 16.15 -7.57
C THR A 204 -28.27 15.34 -7.08
N ALA A 205 -27.06 15.65 -7.54
CA ALA A 205 -25.85 14.96 -7.13
C ALA A 205 -25.42 15.39 -5.72
N THR A 206 -24.96 14.43 -4.95
CA THR A 206 -24.24 14.69 -3.72
C THR A 206 -22.77 14.89 -4.06
N VAL A 207 -22.26 16.09 -3.80
CA VAL A 207 -20.84 16.40 -3.95
C VAL A 207 -20.24 16.55 -2.56
N GLU A 208 -19.21 15.76 -2.29
CA GLU A 208 -18.50 15.73 -1.02
C GLU A 208 -17.06 16.15 -1.24
N ALA A 209 -16.54 17.02 -0.38
CA ALA A 209 -15.13 17.40 -0.40
C ALA A 209 -14.50 17.12 0.97
N ALA A 210 -13.35 16.48 0.96
CA ALA A 210 -12.64 16.13 2.19
C ALA A 210 -12.20 17.40 2.94
N SER A 211 -12.37 17.40 4.27
CA SER A 211 -12.13 18.55 5.13
C SER A 211 -11.51 18.19 6.49
N LEU A 212 -11.42 16.90 6.83
CA LEU A 212 -10.84 16.42 8.10
C LEU A 212 -9.61 15.55 7.82
N PRO A 213 -8.44 15.88 8.37
CA PRO A 213 -7.21 15.13 8.12
C PRO A 213 -7.10 13.82 8.91
N SER A 214 -7.86 13.66 9.98
CA SER A 214 -7.89 12.45 10.81
C SER A 214 -9.32 12.20 11.27
N LEU A 215 -9.73 10.94 11.26
CA LEU A 215 -11.10 10.53 11.58
C LEU A 215 -11.20 9.89 12.96
N PHE A 216 -10.17 9.13 13.35
CA PHE A 216 -10.12 8.50 14.65
C PHE A 216 -8.68 8.44 15.15
N GLN A 217 -8.44 8.90 16.36
CA GLN A 217 -7.12 8.85 16.97
C GLN A 217 -7.20 8.23 18.35
N ILE A 218 -6.35 7.22 18.60
CA ILE A 218 -6.16 6.55 19.88
C ILE A 218 -4.76 6.91 20.36
N SER A 219 -4.66 7.59 21.49
CA SER A 219 -3.39 8.10 22.01
C SER A 219 -3.31 7.91 23.52
N HIS A 220 -2.26 7.24 24.00
CA HIS A 220 -2.07 6.90 25.43
C HIS A 220 -3.24 6.11 26.03
N GLU A 221 -3.82 5.20 25.24
CA GLU A 221 -4.99 4.41 25.63
C GLU A 221 -4.65 2.93 25.73
N SER A 222 -5.48 2.21 26.47
CA SER A 222 -5.40 0.74 26.54
C SER A 222 -6.80 0.10 26.49
N ASN A 223 -6.82 -1.15 26.00
CA ASN A 223 -8.02 -1.98 25.92
C ASN A 223 -9.16 -1.34 25.09
N ILE A 224 -8.83 -0.87 23.90
CA ILE A 224 -9.79 -0.27 22.97
C ILE A 224 -10.13 -1.27 21.86
N VAL A 225 -11.42 -1.42 21.57
CA VAL A 225 -11.94 -2.20 20.44
C VAL A 225 -12.67 -1.27 19.47
N ILE A 226 -12.31 -1.36 18.20
CA ILE A 226 -13.04 -0.74 17.10
C ILE A 226 -13.58 -1.88 16.24
N ARG A 227 -14.89 -1.85 15.92
CA ARG A 227 -15.49 -2.98 15.22
C ARG A 227 -16.55 -2.57 14.20
N GLY A 228 -16.38 -3.01 12.97
CA GLY A 228 -17.38 -2.92 11.90
C GLY A 228 -17.61 -1.52 11.35
N LEU A 229 -16.67 -0.60 11.52
CA LEU A 229 -16.75 0.79 11.07
C LEU A 229 -16.08 0.97 9.70
N THR A 230 -16.54 1.95 8.93
CA THR A 230 -15.88 2.41 7.70
C THR A 230 -15.33 3.81 7.91
N PHE A 231 -14.03 4.01 7.62
CA PHE A 231 -13.32 5.28 7.69
C PHE A 231 -12.94 5.74 6.29
N GLN A 232 -13.50 6.86 5.83
CA GLN A 232 -13.27 7.32 4.46
C GLN A 232 -13.16 8.84 4.31
N TYR A 233 -12.50 9.26 3.24
CA TYR A 233 -12.38 10.65 2.81
C TYR A 233 -11.64 11.56 3.81
N ALA A 234 -10.66 11.02 4.54
CA ALA A 234 -9.72 11.88 5.26
C ALA A 234 -8.80 12.58 4.27
N ASN A 235 -8.59 13.90 4.46
CA ASN A 235 -7.66 14.68 3.65
C ASN A 235 -6.24 14.74 4.25
N SER A 236 -5.85 13.67 4.93
CA SER A 236 -4.51 13.57 5.52
C SER A 236 -3.41 13.79 4.48
N CYS A 237 -2.32 14.40 4.89
CA CYS A 237 -1.10 14.38 4.10
C CYS A 237 -0.60 12.94 3.93
N ARG A 238 0.17 12.72 2.86
CA ARG A 238 0.94 11.50 2.70
C ARG A 238 1.76 11.21 3.97
N ALA A 239 1.95 9.94 4.33
CA ALA A 239 2.56 9.49 5.59
C ALA A 239 1.75 9.80 6.88
N SER A 240 0.54 10.36 6.75
CA SER A 240 -0.44 10.48 7.84
C SER A 240 -1.66 9.64 7.52
N ALA A 241 -2.33 9.10 8.54
CA ALA A 241 -3.44 8.17 8.36
C ALA A 241 -4.80 8.78 8.72
N ALA A 242 -5.85 8.19 8.15
CA ALA A 242 -7.22 8.47 8.55
C ALA A 242 -7.48 8.01 10.00
N VAL A 243 -6.94 6.86 10.38
CA VAL A 243 -7.01 6.31 11.74
C VAL A 243 -5.60 6.11 12.27
N ASN A 244 -5.35 6.61 13.50
CA ASN A 244 -4.03 6.58 14.12
C ASN A 244 -4.10 5.97 15.53
N VAL A 245 -3.19 5.01 15.80
CA VAL A 245 -2.89 4.50 17.14
C VAL A 245 -1.48 4.92 17.48
N ILE A 246 -1.30 5.76 18.49
CA ILE A 246 -0.01 6.39 18.78
C ILE A 246 0.27 6.47 20.30
N SER A 247 1.49 6.86 20.64
CA SER A 247 1.86 7.37 21.97
C SER A 247 1.63 6.36 23.10
N ASN A 248 2.35 5.24 23.07
CA ASN A 248 2.28 4.18 24.10
C ASN A 248 0.88 3.57 24.28
N SER A 249 0.06 3.54 23.21
CA SER A 249 -1.19 2.80 23.24
C SER A 249 -0.92 1.30 23.26
N THR A 250 -1.73 0.55 24.00
CA THR A 250 -1.51 -0.88 24.16
C THR A 250 -2.83 -1.64 24.19
N ASN A 251 -2.80 -2.89 23.76
CA ASN A 251 -3.96 -3.78 23.81
C ASN A 251 -5.14 -3.20 23.00
N ILE A 252 -4.93 -3.02 21.69
CA ILE A 252 -5.89 -2.40 20.76
C ILE A 252 -6.37 -3.43 19.75
N LEU A 253 -7.66 -3.51 19.50
CA LEU A 253 -8.28 -4.41 18.53
C LEU A 253 -9.05 -3.62 17.48
N PHE A 254 -8.73 -3.87 16.22
CA PHE A 254 -9.57 -3.54 15.05
C PHE A 254 -10.14 -4.83 14.49
N ASP A 255 -11.46 -4.96 14.38
CA ASP A 255 -12.13 -6.15 13.86
C ASP A 255 -13.20 -5.78 12.82
N SER A 256 -13.05 -6.30 11.62
CA SER A 256 -14.00 -6.10 10.53
C SER A 256 -14.19 -4.63 10.10
N ASP A 257 -13.14 -3.82 10.20
CA ASP A 257 -13.17 -2.41 9.85
C ASP A 257 -12.74 -2.17 8.40
N THR A 258 -13.18 -1.05 7.82
CA THR A 258 -12.82 -0.65 6.46
C THR A 258 -12.19 0.74 6.45
N PHE A 259 -11.00 0.85 5.87
CA PHE A 259 -10.25 2.10 5.67
C PHE A 259 -10.14 2.37 4.17
N GLN A 260 -10.90 3.31 3.65
CA GLN A 260 -10.97 3.45 2.18
C GLN A 260 -10.99 4.89 1.70
N TRP A 261 -10.46 5.12 0.51
CA TRP A 261 -10.50 6.41 -0.16
C TRP A 261 -10.04 7.57 0.72
N ASN A 262 -8.96 7.37 1.46
CA ASN A 262 -8.30 8.44 2.21
C ASN A 262 -7.13 9.00 1.39
N ASN A 263 -6.81 10.28 1.56
CA ASN A 263 -5.74 10.94 0.79
C ASN A 263 -4.34 10.46 1.17
N GLY A 264 -4.14 10.11 2.44
CA GLY A 264 -2.92 9.49 2.96
C GLY A 264 -3.12 8.00 3.22
N GLN A 265 -2.62 7.53 4.35
CA GLN A 265 -2.71 6.12 4.79
C GLN A 265 -4.09 5.80 5.35
N GLY A 266 -4.48 4.52 5.30
CA GLY A 266 -5.73 4.03 5.90
C GLY A 266 -5.64 3.96 7.42
N LEU A 267 -4.90 3.00 7.95
CA LEU A 267 -4.63 2.80 9.38
C LEU A 267 -3.13 2.88 9.63
N LYS A 268 -2.74 3.62 10.68
CA LYS A 268 -1.37 3.67 11.19
C LYS A 268 -1.31 3.32 12.66
N ILE A 269 -0.43 2.38 13.02
CA ILE A 269 -0.13 1.98 14.39
C ILE A 269 1.34 2.32 14.66
N ALA A 270 1.62 3.19 15.66
CA ALA A 270 2.96 3.78 15.79
C ALA A 270 3.33 4.31 17.20
N TYR A 271 4.59 4.53 17.47
CA TYR A 271 5.31 5.38 18.44
C TYR A 271 5.08 5.18 19.94
N PRO A 272 5.53 4.17 20.56
CA PRO A 272 5.32 2.78 20.27
C PRO A 272 3.86 2.40 20.53
N ALA A 273 3.37 1.41 19.82
CA ALA A 273 2.14 0.73 20.17
C ALA A 273 2.47 -0.75 20.39
N THR A 274 1.80 -1.36 21.36
CA THR A 274 2.14 -2.72 21.76
C THR A 274 0.89 -3.58 21.96
N TYR A 275 0.99 -4.90 21.71
CA TYR A 275 -0.11 -5.85 21.88
C TYR A 275 -1.37 -5.41 21.14
N PHE A 276 -1.28 -5.24 19.85
CA PHE A 276 -2.43 -4.91 19.03
C PHE A 276 -2.83 -6.08 18.13
N THR A 277 -4.09 -6.07 17.73
CA THR A 277 -4.63 -7.00 16.75
C THR A 277 -5.42 -6.22 15.71
N VAL A 278 -5.17 -6.51 14.43
CA VAL A 278 -6.04 -6.12 13.32
C VAL A 278 -6.49 -7.40 12.65
N GLU A 279 -7.79 -7.58 12.57
CA GLU A 279 -8.34 -8.81 12.00
C GLU A 279 -9.55 -8.55 11.10
N ASN A 280 -9.70 -9.36 10.05
CA ASN A 280 -10.81 -9.30 9.12
C ASN A 280 -11.04 -7.90 8.51
N SER A 281 -10.02 -7.03 8.55
CA SER A 281 -10.13 -5.62 8.21
C SER A 281 -9.61 -5.35 6.80
N VAL A 282 -10.07 -4.24 6.22
CA VAL A 282 -9.85 -3.96 4.80
C VAL A 282 -9.35 -2.53 4.60
N ALA A 283 -8.19 -2.36 3.94
CA ALA A 283 -7.65 -1.08 3.52
C ALA A 283 -7.66 -0.98 1.98
N LEU A 284 -8.57 -0.18 1.43
CA LEU A 284 -8.79 -0.08 -0.02
C LEU A 284 -8.63 1.35 -0.54
N HIS A 285 -7.96 1.50 -1.67
CA HIS A 285 -7.90 2.78 -2.36
C HIS A 285 -7.46 3.94 -1.45
N ASN A 286 -6.46 3.74 -0.59
CA ASN A 286 -5.87 4.83 0.14
C ASN A 286 -4.76 5.50 -0.70
N GLY A 287 -4.54 6.77 -0.51
CA GLY A 287 -3.64 7.57 -1.36
C GLY A 287 -2.16 7.25 -1.13
N ASP A 288 -1.83 6.64 -0.01
CA ASP A 288 -0.52 6.11 0.36
C ASP A 288 -0.66 4.65 0.81
N ALA A 289 -0.03 4.20 1.90
CA ALA A 289 -0.15 2.84 2.39
C ALA A 289 -1.58 2.50 2.85
N GLY A 290 -1.96 1.24 2.66
CA GLY A 290 -3.21 0.71 3.24
C GLY A 290 -3.11 0.61 4.74
N PHE A 291 -2.17 -0.20 5.21
CA PHE A 291 -1.79 -0.38 6.60
C PHE A 291 -0.34 0.03 6.81
N GLN A 292 -0.09 0.71 7.91
CA GLN A 292 1.23 1.18 8.31
C GLN A 292 1.55 0.81 9.74
N GLU A 293 2.69 0.16 9.95
CA GLU A 293 3.34 0.03 11.24
C GLU A 293 4.59 0.90 11.34
N LEU A 294 4.84 1.46 12.50
CA LEU A 294 6.07 2.21 12.74
C LEU A 294 6.46 2.19 14.22
N GLN A 295 7.52 1.48 14.54
CA GLN A 295 8.03 1.32 15.90
C GLN A 295 6.97 0.67 16.81
N THR A 296 6.69 -0.60 16.55
CA THR A 296 5.64 -1.40 17.21
C THR A 296 6.21 -2.66 17.80
N LEU A 297 5.45 -3.27 18.72
CA LEU A 297 5.78 -4.55 19.35
C LEU A 297 4.54 -5.42 19.51
N TYR A 298 4.72 -6.71 19.27
CA TYR A 298 3.70 -7.71 19.55
C TYR A 298 2.40 -7.46 18.80
N GLY A 299 2.51 -7.29 17.49
CA GLY A 299 1.38 -7.13 16.57
C GLY A 299 0.83 -8.46 16.06
N LEU A 300 -0.47 -8.53 15.88
CA LEU A 300 -1.15 -9.56 15.10
C LEU A 300 -1.97 -8.94 13.99
N TRP A 301 -1.66 -9.33 12.75
CA TRP A 301 -2.47 -9.04 11.56
C TRP A 301 -3.05 -10.36 11.06
N GLN A 302 -4.39 -10.45 10.99
CA GLN A 302 -5.04 -11.73 10.67
C GLN A 302 -6.17 -11.59 9.67
N ALA A 303 -6.08 -12.28 8.54
CA ALA A 303 -7.10 -12.31 7.49
C ALA A 303 -7.48 -10.91 6.95
N ASP A 304 -6.51 -10.00 6.88
CA ASP A 304 -6.69 -8.63 6.42
C ASP A 304 -6.50 -8.48 4.92
N THR A 305 -7.05 -7.41 4.37
CA THR A 305 -6.90 -7.06 2.95
C THR A 305 -6.37 -5.64 2.78
N ALA A 306 -5.29 -5.47 2.02
CA ALA A 306 -4.71 -4.18 1.65
C ALA A 306 -4.58 -4.09 0.12
N SER A 307 -5.55 -3.50 -0.57
CA SER A 307 -5.58 -3.54 -2.04
C SER A 307 -5.85 -2.18 -2.68
N TYR A 308 -5.30 -1.99 -3.90
CA TYR A 308 -5.48 -0.76 -4.69
C TYR A 308 -4.98 0.52 -4.00
N ASN A 309 -4.05 0.42 -3.05
CA ASN A 309 -3.51 1.57 -2.33
C ASN A 309 -2.43 2.30 -3.13
N ASN A 310 -2.01 3.49 -2.68
CA ASN A 310 -1.10 4.42 -3.30
C ASN A 310 -1.65 5.12 -4.56
N TRP A 311 -2.96 5.38 -4.63
CA TRP A 311 -3.51 6.06 -5.80
C TRP A 311 -3.03 7.52 -5.93
N ARG A 312 -2.80 8.24 -4.83
CA ARG A 312 -2.29 9.60 -4.84
C ARG A 312 -0.82 9.64 -5.25
N GLY A 313 0.01 8.74 -4.72
CA GLY A 313 1.41 8.61 -5.14
C GLY A 313 1.53 8.29 -6.62
N ALA A 314 0.70 7.38 -7.13
CA ALA A 314 0.69 7.01 -8.54
C ALA A 314 0.31 8.15 -9.48
N GLN A 315 -0.52 9.10 -9.05
CA GLN A 315 -0.80 10.32 -9.83
C GLN A 315 0.47 11.16 -10.07
N GLY A 316 1.42 11.14 -9.14
CA GLY A 316 2.72 11.78 -9.27
C GLY A 316 3.85 10.85 -9.74
N ALA A 317 3.53 9.69 -10.32
CA ALA A 317 4.48 8.67 -10.72
C ALA A 317 5.39 8.19 -9.55
N TYR A 318 4.87 8.19 -8.35
CA TYR A 318 5.58 7.82 -7.13
C TYR A 318 5.09 6.47 -6.61
N TYR A 319 5.95 5.47 -6.65
CA TYR A 319 5.56 4.08 -6.41
C TYR A 319 6.30 3.42 -5.24
N GLY A 320 7.37 4.01 -4.77
CA GLY A 320 8.21 3.49 -3.68
C GLY A 320 8.36 4.47 -2.50
N CYS A 321 9.27 4.21 -1.59
CA CYS A 321 9.62 4.99 -0.41
C CYS A 321 8.46 5.18 0.58
N ASN A 322 8.45 4.42 1.66
CA ASN A 322 7.46 4.43 2.74
C ASN A 322 6.01 4.18 2.30
N THR A 323 5.78 3.42 1.24
CA THR A 323 4.43 3.08 0.80
C THR A 323 4.31 1.63 0.37
N ALA A 324 3.23 0.98 0.74
CA ALA A 324 2.89 -0.40 0.35
C ALA A 324 1.39 -0.65 0.56
N GLY A 325 0.90 -1.80 0.15
CA GLY A 325 -0.36 -2.31 0.70
C GLY A 325 -0.28 -2.41 2.22
N PHE A 326 0.75 -3.12 2.69
CA PHE A 326 1.15 -3.21 4.09
C PHE A 326 2.63 -2.78 4.21
N HIS A 327 2.90 -1.76 5.00
CA HIS A 327 4.24 -1.23 5.25
C HIS A 327 4.58 -1.27 6.73
N ALA A 328 5.72 -1.88 7.08
CA ALA A 328 6.21 -1.96 8.44
C ALA A 328 7.67 -1.46 8.53
N SER A 329 7.94 -0.60 9.51
CA SER A 329 9.28 -0.17 9.89
C SER A 329 9.45 -0.24 11.39
N LEU A 330 10.59 -0.71 11.88
CA LEU A 330 10.86 -0.81 13.31
C LEU A 330 9.80 -1.67 14.03
N ALA A 331 9.25 -2.68 13.35
CA ALA A 331 8.24 -3.58 13.89
C ALA A 331 8.91 -4.85 14.40
N HIS A 332 8.66 -5.20 15.65
CA HIS A 332 9.28 -6.36 16.28
C HIS A 332 8.26 -7.30 16.92
N ASP A 333 8.56 -8.61 16.87
CA ASP A 333 7.76 -9.68 17.49
C ASP A 333 6.33 -9.78 16.93
N ASP A 334 6.17 -9.63 15.61
CA ASP A 334 4.86 -9.61 14.98
C ASP A 334 4.49 -10.90 14.26
N THR A 335 3.20 -11.17 14.22
CA THR A 335 2.60 -12.26 13.45
C THR A 335 1.68 -11.71 12.38
N ILE A 336 1.85 -12.16 11.12
CA ILE A 336 1.01 -11.80 9.99
C ILE A 336 0.49 -13.08 9.34
N ASP A 337 -0.81 -13.36 9.45
CA ASP A 337 -1.41 -14.58 8.91
C ASP A 337 -2.59 -14.29 7.99
N GLY A 338 -2.49 -14.69 6.73
CA GLY A 338 -3.58 -14.56 5.76
C GLY A 338 -3.77 -13.16 5.17
N LEU A 339 -2.77 -12.28 5.24
CA LEU A 339 -2.85 -10.94 4.64
C LEU A 339 -2.90 -11.03 3.11
N THR A 340 -3.90 -10.39 2.51
CA THR A 340 -4.03 -10.19 1.07
C THR A 340 -3.62 -8.76 0.69
N ALA A 341 -2.45 -8.58 0.10
CA ALA A 341 -1.90 -7.29 -0.32
C ALA A 341 -1.78 -7.25 -1.85
N THR A 342 -2.84 -6.86 -2.56
CA THR A 342 -2.95 -7.06 -4.00
C THR A 342 -3.29 -5.79 -4.77
N PHE A 343 -2.78 -5.70 -6.02
CA PHE A 343 -3.08 -4.61 -6.95
C PHE A 343 -2.76 -3.21 -6.40
N ASN A 344 -1.83 -3.12 -5.45
CA ASN A 344 -1.37 -1.83 -4.96
C ASN A 344 -0.49 -1.16 -6.01
N GLN A 345 -0.61 0.14 -6.15
CA GLN A 345 0.26 0.93 -7.05
C GLN A 345 1.62 1.22 -6.38
N THR A 346 2.18 0.19 -5.77
CA THR A 346 3.40 0.18 -4.99
C THR A 346 3.79 -1.28 -4.69
N PHE A 347 4.47 -1.56 -3.57
CA PHE A 347 4.69 -2.90 -3.03
C PHE A 347 3.41 -3.51 -2.48
N GLY A 348 3.31 -4.84 -2.48
CA GLY A 348 2.29 -5.56 -1.71
C GLY A 348 2.58 -5.45 -0.22
N VAL A 349 3.66 -6.09 0.21
CA VAL A 349 4.19 -6.05 1.57
C VAL A 349 5.60 -5.46 1.53
N HIS A 350 5.88 -4.53 2.42
CA HIS A 350 7.20 -3.92 2.55
C HIS A 350 7.60 -3.88 4.03
N TRP A 351 8.59 -4.66 4.39
CA TRP A 351 9.35 -4.52 5.62
C TRP A 351 10.53 -3.62 5.33
N ASP A 352 10.62 -2.46 5.98
CA ASP A 352 11.64 -1.43 5.72
C ASP A 352 12.27 -0.96 7.03
N THR A 353 13.50 -1.29 7.22
CA THR A 353 14.36 -0.81 8.30
C THR A 353 14.01 -1.36 9.69
N ASP A 354 14.91 -2.18 10.23
CA ASP A 354 14.90 -2.68 11.61
C ASP A 354 13.62 -3.43 11.98
N ASN A 355 13.12 -4.28 11.08
CA ASN A 355 12.10 -5.25 11.48
C ASN A 355 12.77 -6.53 11.98
N ALA A 356 12.26 -7.08 13.08
CA ALA A 356 12.85 -8.24 13.72
C ALA A 356 11.81 -9.20 14.31
N ASN A 357 12.10 -10.49 14.24
CA ASN A 357 11.25 -11.56 14.76
C ASN A 357 9.83 -11.55 14.16
N ILE A 358 9.74 -11.48 12.83
CA ILE A 358 8.48 -11.45 12.10
C ILE A 358 8.11 -12.86 11.63
N ALA A 359 6.91 -13.31 11.95
CA ALA A 359 6.33 -14.56 11.47
C ALA A 359 5.17 -14.29 10.51
N ALA A 360 5.41 -14.44 9.19
CA ALA A 360 4.42 -14.22 8.16
C ALA A 360 4.01 -15.54 7.49
N SER A 361 2.71 -15.78 7.34
CA SER A 361 2.19 -16.96 6.68
C SER A 361 0.95 -16.68 5.86
N SER A 362 0.73 -17.51 4.82
CA SER A 362 -0.47 -17.43 3.97
C SER A 362 -0.68 -16.06 3.31
N LEU A 363 0.40 -15.34 3.00
CA LEU A 363 0.33 -14.04 2.35
C LEU A 363 -0.10 -14.19 0.89
N ASN A 364 -0.83 -13.22 0.39
CA ASN A 364 -1.10 -13.08 -1.03
C ASN A 364 -0.65 -11.70 -1.52
N GLY A 365 0.54 -11.63 -2.10
CA GLY A 365 1.12 -10.40 -2.66
C GLY A 365 1.03 -10.39 -4.20
N THR A 366 -0.17 -10.50 -4.77
CA THR A 366 -0.36 -10.68 -6.22
C THR A 366 -0.71 -9.36 -6.93
N GLY A 367 -0.13 -9.13 -8.11
CA GLY A 367 -0.52 -8.06 -9.03
C GLY A 367 -0.13 -6.66 -8.59
N ASN A 368 0.85 -6.50 -7.73
CA ASN A 368 1.32 -5.19 -7.28
C ASN A 368 2.25 -4.54 -8.31
N PHE A 369 2.37 -3.22 -8.27
CA PHE A 369 3.12 -2.47 -9.26
C PHE A 369 4.63 -2.68 -9.15
N LEU A 370 5.17 -2.85 -7.94
CA LEU A 370 6.61 -3.04 -7.70
C LEU A 370 6.97 -4.49 -7.38
N SER A 371 6.64 -4.96 -6.19
CA SER A 371 6.98 -6.28 -5.68
C SER A 371 5.84 -6.86 -4.86
N GLY A 372 5.78 -8.19 -4.78
CA GLY A 372 4.86 -8.89 -3.88
C GLY A 372 5.28 -8.75 -2.42
N ALA A 373 6.57 -8.96 -2.14
CA ALA A 373 7.20 -8.70 -0.86
C ALA A 373 8.59 -8.09 -1.05
N PHE A 374 8.88 -7.03 -0.30
CA PHE A 374 10.19 -6.39 -0.26
C PHE A 374 10.68 -6.31 1.19
N ILE A 375 11.85 -6.84 1.44
CA ILE A 375 12.52 -6.88 2.73
C ILE A 375 13.77 -6.01 2.62
N GLU A 376 13.78 -4.86 3.29
CA GLU A 376 14.80 -3.83 3.10
C GLU A 376 15.41 -3.36 4.41
N LYS A 377 16.70 -3.59 4.61
CA LYS A 377 17.46 -3.15 5.80
C LYS A 377 16.95 -3.75 7.13
N ASP A 378 16.66 -5.04 7.12
CA ASP A 378 16.11 -5.75 8.26
C ASP A 378 17.11 -6.76 8.82
N GLU A 379 17.22 -6.78 10.16
CA GLU A 379 18.09 -7.77 10.83
C GLU A 379 17.43 -9.14 10.99
N GLY A 380 16.11 -9.19 10.88
CA GLY A 380 15.34 -10.42 11.02
C GLY A 380 15.39 -11.01 12.46
N PRO A 381 15.03 -12.28 12.66
CA PRO A 381 14.54 -13.19 11.62
C PRO A 381 13.18 -12.77 11.04
N ILE A 382 13.03 -12.89 9.73
CA ILE A 382 11.75 -12.73 9.04
C ILE A 382 11.43 -14.05 8.37
N THR A 383 10.33 -14.68 8.76
CA THR A 383 9.90 -15.96 8.21
C THR A 383 8.63 -15.78 7.36
N ILE A 384 8.69 -16.18 6.09
CA ILE A 384 7.57 -16.14 5.15
C ILE A 384 7.26 -17.58 4.70
N SER A 385 6.03 -18.03 4.88
CA SER A 385 5.66 -19.40 4.52
C SER A 385 4.28 -19.53 3.87
N GLY A 386 4.12 -20.51 2.98
CA GLY A 386 2.83 -20.86 2.38
C GLY A 386 2.15 -19.72 1.62
N SER A 387 2.93 -18.86 0.98
CA SER A 387 2.49 -17.57 0.45
C SER A 387 2.50 -17.55 -1.08
N TYR A 388 1.85 -16.57 -1.68
CA TYR A 388 1.75 -16.37 -3.13
C TYR A 388 2.24 -14.97 -3.51
N PHE A 389 3.23 -14.89 -4.42
CA PHE A 389 3.78 -13.64 -4.94
C PHE A 389 3.82 -13.71 -6.47
N CYS A 390 2.77 -13.22 -7.12
CA CYS A 390 2.53 -13.48 -8.52
C CYS A 390 2.20 -12.21 -9.31
N ASN A 391 2.58 -12.19 -10.59
CA ASN A 391 2.13 -11.17 -11.56
C ASN A 391 2.56 -9.73 -11.20
N GLN A 392 3.72 -9.55 -10.61
CA GLN A 392 4.25 -8.21 -10.31
C GLN A 392 4.74 -7.53 -11.59
N ASN A 393 4.50 -6.22 -11.71
CA ASN A 393 4.94 -5.47 -12.87
C ASN A 393 6.46 -5.16 -12.85
N GLY A 394 7.07 -5.07 -11.69
CA GLY A 394 8.51 -4.91 -11.51
C GLY A 394 9.12 -3.66 -12.15
N VAL A 395 8.36 -2.59 -12.33
CA VAL A 395 8.77 -1.37 -13.06
C VAL A 395 10.07 -0.75 -12.54
N MET A 396 10.32 -0.85 -11.25
CA MET A 396 11.58 -0.39 -10.64
C MET A 396 12.59 -1.52 -10.41
N GLY A 397 12.38 -2.67 -11.04
CA GLY A 397 13.33 -3.78 -11.02
C GLY A 397 13.41 -4.52 -9.70
N VAL A 398 12.31 -4.67 -8.94
CA VAL A 398 12.34 -5.29 -7.60
C VAL A 398 11.88 -6.75 -7.57
N GLY A 399 11.18 -7.25 -8.59
CA GLY A 399 10.81 -8.68 -8.70
C GLY A 399 9.64 -9.13 -7.81
N GLY A 400 9.43 -10.45 -7.71
CA GLY A 400 8.36 -11.07 -6.93
C GLY A 400 8.56 -10.95 -5.42
N VAL A 401 9.70 -11.48 -4.95
CA VAL A 401 10.21 -11.34 -3.58
C VAL A 401 11.62 -10.80 -3.67
N ALA A 402 11.89 -9.71 -2.96
CA ALA A 402 13.21 -9.07 -2.98
C ALA A 402 13.75 -8.84 -1.57
N LEU A 403 15.07 -9.03 -1.41
CA LEU A 403 15.84 -8.75 -0.22
C LEU A 403 16.89 -7.69 -0.51
N ARG A 404 16.97 -6.65 0.30
CA ARG A 404 17.99 -5.61 0.17
C ARG A 404 18.65 -5.34 1.51
N ASN A 405 19.94 -5.62 1.61
CA ASN A 405 20.72 -5.41 2.84
C ASN A 405 19.98 -5.95 4.07
N SER A 406 19.43 -7.16 3.97
CA SER A 406 18.62 -7.80 5.01
C SER A 406 19.18 -9.19 5.33
N GLU A 407 19.08 -9.58 6.59
CA GLU A 407 19.65 -10.82 7.10
C GLU A 407 18.58 -11.72 7.71
N ASN A 408 18.91 -13.02 7.83
CA ASN A 408 18.08 -13.99 8.53
C ASN A 408 16.64 -14.11 7.97
N VAL A 409 16.48 -14.05 6.64
CA VAL A 409 15.18 -14.17 5.97
C VAL A 409 14.94 -15.62 5.55
N SER A 410 13.75 -16.15 5.83
CA SER A 410 13.32 -17.48 5.41
C SER A 410 12.07 -17.40 4.53
N LEU A 411 12.13 -17.96 3.32
CA LEU A 411 11.02 -18.10 2.38
C LEU A 411 10.77 -19.58 2.11
N SER A 412 9.59 -20.10 2.44
CA SER A 412 9.32 -21.52 2.31
C SER A 412 7.88 -21.84 1.85
N LYS A 413 7.73 -22.98 1.17
CA LYS A 413 6.42 -23.55 0.76
C LYS A 413 5.54 -22.55 0.03
N SER A 414 6.15 -21.63 -0.71
CA SER A 414 5.50 -20.49 -1.37
C SER A 414 5.53 -20.66 -2.89
N VAL A 415 4.65 -19.95 -3.58
CA VAL A 415 4.60 -19.86 -5.04
C VAL A 415 4.99 -18.45 -5.46
N ILE A 416 6.06 -18.35 -6.24
CA ILE A 416 6.56 -17.09 -6.79
C ILE A 416 6.56 -17.22 -8.30
N MET A 417 5.64 -16.53 -8.97
CA MET A 417 5.41 -16.79 -10.39
C MET A 417 5.07 -15.54 -11.21
N ASN A 418 5.57 -15.51 -12.45
CA ASN A 418 5.23 -14.49 -13.45
C ASN A 418 5.53 -13.06 -13.00
N ASN A 419 6.68 -12.84 -12.38
CA ASN A 419 7.10 -11.53 -11.88
C ASN A 419 8.20 -10.93 -12.75
N LEU A 420 8.22 -9.62 -12.89
CA LEU A 420 9.28 -8.87 -13.57
C LEU A 420 10.13 -8.11 -12.53
N PRO A 421 11.45 -8.01 -12.73
CA PRO A 421 12.26 -8.72 -13.75
C PRO A 421 12.59 -10.16 -13.34
N ALA A 422 12.43 -10.51 -12.07
CA ALA A 422 12.76 -11.82 -11.53
C ALA A 422 11.73 -12.33 -10.51
N GLN A 423 11.74 -13.63 -10.26
CA GLN A 423 10.88 -14.20 -9.23
C GLN A 423 11.44 -13.90 -7.84
N VAL A 424 12.71 -14.20 -7.62
CA VAL A 424 13.45 -13.89 -6.38
C VAL A 424 14.62 -12.99 -6.74
N MET A 425 14.79 -11.91 -6.00
CA MET A 425 15.85 -10.94 -6.22
C MET A 425 16.60 -10.64 -4.92
N VAL A 426 17.93 -10.60 -5.01
CA VAL A 426 18.80 -10.14 -3.93
C VAL A 426 19.52 -8.87 -4.37
N ILE A 427 19.53 -7.87 -3.49
CA ILE A 427 20.05 -6.55 -3.78
C ILE A 427 21.10 -6.20 -2.73
N GLY A 428 22.25 -5.70 -3.16
CA GLY A 428 23.33 -5.26 -2.28
C GLY A 428 23.62 -3.77 -2.42
N GLN A 429 24.14 -3.20 -1.34
CA GLN A 429 24.85 -1.94 -1.35
C GLN A 429 26.26 -2.22 -0.84
N ALA A 430 27.27 -1.89 -1.65
CA ALA A 430 28.66 -2.18 -1.32
C ALA A 430 29.03 -1.64 0.06
N GLY A 431 29.57 -2.51 0.93
CA GLY A 431 29.95 -2.19 2.30
C GLY A 431 28.81 -2.27 3.32
N GLY A 432 27.61 -2.68 2.91
CA GLY A 432 26.46 -2.80 3.80
C GLY A 432 25.77 -1.47 4.15
N ILE A 433 24.80 -1.56 5.04
CA ILE A 433 24.06 -0.41 5.60
C ILE A 433 24.03 -0.54 7.12
N GLU A 434 24.43 0.50 7.83
CA GLU A 434 24.33 0.54 9.29
C GLU A 434 22.90 0.80 9.72
N ILE A 435 22.37 -0.08 10.57
CA ILE A 435 21.05 0.03 11.19
C ILE A 435 21.22 -0.10 12.71
N THR A 436 20.49 0.71 13.45
CA THR A 436 20.44 0.63 14.90
C THR A 436 19.11 0.05 15.33
N ASN A 437 19.15 -1.11 15.97
CA ASN A 437 17.98 -1.74 16.56
C ASN A 437 17.40 -0.82 17.66
N TRP A 438 16.18 -0.38 17.48
CA TRP A 438 15.59 0.65 18.33
C TRP A 438 15.27 0.18 19.76
N GLN A 439 15.09 -1.13 19.98
CA GLN A 439 14.87 -1.69 21.29
C GLN A 439 16.17 -1.86 22.09
N THR A 440 17.22 -2.35 21.43
CA THR A 440 18.48 -2.72 22.08
C THR A 440 19.52 -1.61 22.02
N GLY A 441 19.40 -0.67 21.08
CA GLY A 441 20.38 0.34 20.75
C GLY A 441 21.66 -0.21 20.10
N ILE A 442 21.68 -1.48 19.69
CA ILE A 442 22.83 -2.09 19.02
C ILE A 442 22.82 -1.69 17.56
N THR A 443 23.95 -1.21 17.06
CA THR A 443 24.14 -0.91 15.65
C THR A 443 24.83 -2.07 14.94
N THR A 444 24.24 -2.54 13.84
CA THR A 444 24.72 -3.62 13.00
C THR A 444 24.88 -3.12 11.57
N ASN A 445 25.97 -3.54 10.91
CA ASN A 445 26.15 -3.28 9.47
C ASN A 445 25.53 -4.44 8.68
N LEU A 446 24.36 -4.20 8.10
CA LEU A 446 23.59 -5.21 7.38
C LEU A 446 24.09 -5.39 5.95
N VAL A 447 24.34 -6.62 5.56
CA VAL A 447 24.54 -7.08 4.18
C VAL A 447 23.48 -8.13 3.86
N THR A 448 23.18 -8.38 2.59
CA THR A 448 22.24 -9.46 2.24
C THR A 448 22.91 -10.81 2.47
N GLN A 449 22.51 -11.52 3.52
CA GLN A 449 23.05 -12.84 3.92
C GLN A 449 22.05 -13.68 4.74
N ASN A 450 22.41 -14.92 5.05
CA ASN A 450 21.56 -15.84 5.84
C ASN A 450 20.15 -16.03 5.23
N PHE A 451 20.04 -16.07 3.89
CA PHE A 451 18.77 -16.32 3.22
C PHE A 451 18.49 -17.82 3.15
N SER A 452 17.29 -18.22 3.60
CA SER A 452 16.78 -19.58 3.50
C SER A 452 15.63 -19.62 2.49
N ASN A 453 15.79 -20.37 1.38
CA ASN A 453 14.82 -20.49 0.29
C ASN A 453 14.50 -21.97 0.07
N THR A 454 13.38 -22.47 0.63
CA THR A 454 13.18 -23.91 0.72
C THR A 454 11.76 -24.36 0.34
N SER A 455 11.66 -25.46 -0.43
CA SER A 455 10.38 -26.08 -0.80
C SER A 455 9.43 -25.14 -1.55
N ASN A 456 9.95 -24.21 -2.33
CA ASN A 456 9.16 -23.22 -3.10
C ASN A 456 8.95 -23.67 -4.54
N VAL A 457 7.88 -23.17 -5.18
CA VAL A 457 7.69 -23.21 -6.63
C VAL A 457 8.01 -21.83 -7.19
N ILE A 458 9.04 -21.75 -8.02
CA ILE A 458 9.58 -20.50 -8.55
C ILE A 458 9.58 -20.58 -10.07
N GLN A 459 8.68 -19.82 -10.71
CA GLN A 459 8.42 -19.96 -12.14
C GLN A 459 8.38 -18.64 -12.89
N GLY A 460 9.27 -18.49 -13.89
CA GLY A 460 9.14 -17.46 -14.94
C GLY A 460 8.26 -17.98 -16.09
N THR A 461 7.50 -17.10 -16.72
CA THR A 461 6.59 -17.43 -17.85
C THR A 461 7.02 -16.78 -19.15
N THR A 462 7.99 -15.87 -19.11
CA THR A 462 8.59 -15.21 -20.28
C THR A 462 10.11 -15.25 -20.22
N SER A 463 10.77 -15.05 -21.37
CA SER A 463 12.24 -15.02 -21.45
C SER A 463 12.90 -13.82 -20.74
N SER A 464 12.11 -12.81 -20.38
CA SER A 464 12.57 -11.61 -19.65
C SER A 464 12.40 -11.72 -18.13
N GLN A 465 11.89 -12.84 -17.65
CA GLN A 465 11.65 -13.10 -16.23
C GLN A 465 12.69 -14.10 -15.72
N GLU A 466 13.67 -13.61 -14.99
CA GLU A 466 14.64 -14.48 -14.35
C GLU A 466 13.99 -15.25 -13.18
N VAL A 467 14.44 -16.45 -12.88
CA VAL A 467 13.96 -17.19 -11.70
C VAL A 467 14.66 -16.71 -10.43
N PHE A 468 15.92 -16.32 -10.57
CA PHE A 468 16.72 -15.66 -9.54
C PHE A 468 17.58 -14.56 -10.16
N GLN A 469 17.66 -13.43 -9.51
CA GLN A 469 18.51 -12.32 -9.93
C GLN A 469 19.31 -11.72 -8.77
N ASP A 470 20.61 -11.67 -8.92
CA ASP A 470 21.45 -10.78 -8.14
C ASP A 470 21.46 -9.38 -8.75
N SER A 471 21.42 -8.38 -7.87
CA SER A 471 21.63 -6.98 -8.22
C SER A 471 22.58 -6.33 -7.23
N HIS A 472 23.83 -6.11 -7.70
CA HIS A 472 24.86 -5.38 -6.97
C HIS A 472 25.54 -6.11 -5.79
N LEU A 473 25.26 -7.40 -5.53
CA LEU A 473 26.11 -8.18 -4.63
C LEU A 473 27.42 -8.53 -5.38
N ASN A 474 28.53 -8.01 -4.92
CA ASN A 474 29.82 -8.31 -5.51
C ASN A 474 30.90 -8.44 -4.42
N GLY A 475 32.05 -9.02 -4.78
CA GLY A 475 33.18 -9.16 -3.86
C GLY A 475 32.82 -9.89 -2.55
N SER A 476 33.04 -9.22 -1.40
CA SER A 476 32.79 -9.78 -0.06
C SER A 476 31.32 -10.04 0.20
N ASP A 477 30.43 -9.18 -0.33
CA ASP A 477 28.98 -9.29 -0.08
C ASP A 477 28.43 -10.54 -0.76
N TRP A 478 28.83 -10.82 -2.00
CA TRP A 478 28.52 -12.08 -2.65
C TRP A 478 29.07 -13.29 -1.89
N THR A 479 30.32 -13.22 -1.44
CA THR A 479 30.94 -14.32 -0.67
C THR A 479 30.17 -14.59 0.63
N SER A 480 29.72 -13.55 1.32
CA SER A 480 28.90 -13.67 2.51
C SER A 480 27.54 -14.29 2.20
N PHE A 481 26.87 -13.82 1.16
CA PHE A 481 25.59 -14.38 0.70
C PHE A 481 25.75 -15.86 0.32
N GLN A 482 26.69 -16.18 -0.56
CA GLN A 482 26.94 -17.54 -1.04
C GLN A 482 27.23 -18.52 0.12
N SER A 483 28.07 -18.12 1.07
CA SER A 483 28.49 -19.01 2.18
C SER A 483 27.37 -19.25 3.20
N THR A 484 26.34 -18.42 3.21
CA THR A 484 25.23 -18.47 4.18
C THR A 484 23.90 -18.85 3.54
N LEU A 485 23.81 -18.93 2.21
CA LEU A 485 22.61 -19.31 1.49
C LEU A 485 22.20 -20.76 1.83
N LYS A 486 20.93 -20.94 2.17
CA LYS A 486 20.31 -22.25 2.36
C LYS A 486 19.18 -22.40 1.35
N SER A 487 19.46 -22.96 0.19
CA SER A 487 18.46 -23.20 -0.84
C SER A 487 18.35 -24.69 -1.14
N SER A 488 17.12 -25.23 -1.02
CA SER A 488 16.88 -26.68 -1.15
C SER A 488 15.42 -27.01 -1.42
N GLU A 489 15.15 -28.18 -2.02
CA GLU A 489 13.82 -28.72 -2.26
C GLU A 489 12.92 -27.81 -3.13
N ASN A 490 13.50 -26.85 -3.84
CA ASN A 490 12.76 -25.94 -4.70
C ASN A 490 12.45 -26.58 -6.06
N THR A 491 11.35 -26.15 -6.65
CA THR A 491 11.07 -26.37 -8.08
C THR A 491 11.27 -25.07 -8.81
N TRP A 492 12.36 -24.99 -9.58
CA TRP A 492 12.73 -23.86 -10.43
C TRP A 492 12.28 -24.14 -11.87
N TRP A 493 11.74 -23.13 -12.53
CA TRP A 493 11.39 -23.27 -13.95
C TRP A 493 11.25 -21.91 -14.64
N ASN A 494 11.47 -21.90 -15.95
CA ASN A 494 11.07 -20.81 -16.82
C ASN A 494 10.56 -21.38 -18.13
N ASP A 495 9.34 -21.02 -18.52
CA ASP A 495 8.65 -21.58 -19.68
C ASP A 495 9.35 -21.29 -21.00
N LEU A 496 10.03 -20.13 -21.13
CA LEU A 496 10.66 -19.65 -22.36
C LEU A 496 12.18 -19.43 -22.25
N ASN A 497 12.78 -19.62 -21.07
CA ASN A 497 14.23 -19.53 -20.87
C ASN A 497 14.70 -20.67 -19.94
N SER A 498 14.95 -21.84 -20.53
CA SER A 498 15.46 -23.00 -19.79
C SER A 498 16.99 -23.04 -19.70
N THR A 499 17.71 -22.16 -20.39
CA THR A 499 19.15 -22.23 -20.54
C THR A 499 19.91 -21.26 -19.65
N THR A 500 19.38 -20.07 -19.38
CA THR A 500 20.07 -19.03 -18.63
C THR A 500 19.12 -18.20 -17.75
N PRO A 501 18.30 -18.85 -16.89
CA PRO A 501 17.29 -18.15 -16.10
C PRO A 501 17.77 -17.61 -14.75
N PHE A 502 19.05 -17.81 -14.42
CA PHE A 502 19.69 -17.32 -13.19
C PHE A 502 20.67 -16.21 -13.52
N VAL A 503 20.62 -15.11 -12.79
CA VAL A 503 21.60 -14.03 -12.87
C VAL A 503 22.40 -14.01 -11.58
N VAL A 504 23.68 -14.35 -11.68
CA VAL A 504 24.63 -14.38 -10.55
C VAL A 504 25.82 -13.50 -10.80
N PRO A 505 26.44 -12.91 -9.77
CA PRO A 505 27.64 -12.11 -9.94
C PRO A 505 28.81 -13.02 -10.28
N THR A 506 29.54 -12.62 -11.32
CA THR A 506 30.93 -13.04 -11.52
C THR A 506 31.84 -11.87 -11.14
N PRO A 507 33.13 -12.06 -10.92
CA PRO A 507 34.03 -10.95 -10.62
C PRO A 507 33.86 -9.81 -11.64
N ASN A 508 33.16 -8.73 -11.20
CA ASN A 508 32.89 -7.49 -11.95
C ASN A 508 31.75 -7.50 -13.00
N THR A 509 31.03 -8.61 -13.23
CA THR A 509 29.89 -8.64 -14.16
C THR A 509 28.88 -9.72 -13.74
N ASN A 510 27.60 -9.44 -13.87
CA ASN A 510 26.58 -10.46 -13.70
C ASN A 510 26.53 -11.37 -14.94
N THR A 511 26.55 -12.68 -14.73
CA THR A 511 26.38 -13.69 -15.78
C THR A 511 24.99 -14.30 -15.72
N LYS A 512 24.51 -14.72 -16.89
CA LYS A 512 23.28 -15.50 -17.00
C LYS A 512 23.66 -16.98 -17.09
N ASP A 513 23.20 -17.74 -16.10
CA ASP A 513 23.61 -19.11 -15.88
C ASP A 513 22.43 -20.10 -16.01
N ASP A 514 22.77 -21.35 -16.35
CA ASP A 514 21.85 -22.46 -16.21
C ASP A 514 21.76 -22.98 -14.77
N PHE A 515 20.89 -23.93 -14.51
CA PHE A 515 20.68 -24.48 -13.17
C PHE A 515 21.93 -25.19 -12.61
N SER A 516 22.72 -25.85 -13.44
CA SER A 516 23.95 -26.53 -12.98
C SER A 516 25.03 -25.52 -12.60
N ALA A 517 25.17 -24.44 -13.36
CA ALA A 517 26.07 -23.33 -13.05
C ALA A 517 25.62 -22.60 -11.77
N TRP A 518 24.32 -22.36 -11.59
CA TRP A 518 23.74 -21.85 -10.35
C TRP A 518 24.11 -22.71 -9.14
N GLN A 519 23.90 -24.05 -9.20
CA GLN A 519 24.27 -24.97 -8.13
C GLN A 519 25.78 -24.91 -7.82
N SER A 520 26.60 -24.82 -8.85
CA SER A 520 28.06 -24.70 -8.69
C SER A 520 28.48 -23.37 -8.09
N ALA A 521 27.86 -22.27 -8.50
CA ALA A 521 28.14 -20.93 -8.02
C ALA A 521 27.70 -20.73 -6.56
N THR A 522 26.61 -21.36 -6.13
CA THR A 522 26.03 -21.16 -4.80
C THR A 522 26.31 -22.27 -3.80
N LEU A 523 26.77 -23.44 -4.25
CA LEU A 523 26.91 -24.66 -3.47
C LEU A 523 25.59 -25.09 -2.78
N ALA A 524 24.46 -24.68 -3.35
CA ALA A 524 23.11 -24.90 -2.85
C ALA A 524 22.23 -25.66 -3.84
N ASP A 525 20.97 -25.89 -3.52
CA ASP A 525 19.96 -26.52 -4.37
C ASP A 525 20.26 -27.96 -4.86
N SER A 526 21.14 -28.69 -4.15
CA SER A 526 21.47 -30.08 -4.54
C SER A 526 20.25 -31.03 -4.49
N SER A 527 19.21 -30.73 -3.68
CA SER A 527 17.95 -31.45 -3.60
C SER A 527 16.80 -30.81 -4.39
N SER A 528 17.06 -29.68 -5.03
CA SER A 528 16.10 -28.96 -5.86
C SER A 528 16.10 -29.49 -7.30
N ARG A 529 15.10 -29.10 -8.09
CA ARG A 529 14.96 -29.53 -9.49
C ARG A 529 14.62 -28.34 -10.39
N PHE A 530 15.10 -28.42 -11.61
CA PHE A 530 14.73 -27.50 -12.70
C PHE A 530 13.79 -28.25 -13.64
N THR A 531 12.49 -28.08 -13.45
CA THR A 531 11.44 -28.76 -14.21
C THR A 531 10.13 -27.99 -14.12
N ALA A 532 9.31 -28.10 -15.16
CA ALA A 532 7.97 -27.52 -15.12
C ALA A 532 7.19 -28.03 -13.89
N PRO A 533 6.55 -27.13 -13.13
CA PRO A 533 5.75 -27.51 -11.98
C PRO A 533 4.59 -28.43 -12.40
N VAL A 534 4.26 -29.41 -11.55
CA VAL A 534 3.10 -30.26 -11.77
C VAL A 534 1.87 -29.63 -11.14
N GLY A 535 0.86 -29.31 -11.92
CA GLY A 535 -0.39 -28.67 -11.51
C GLY A 535 -0.41 -27.15 -11.80
N ALA A 536 -1.60 -26.59 -11.79
CA ALA A 536 -1.74 -25.13 -11.91
C ALA A 536 -1.24 -24.46 -10.65
N PRO A 537 -0.50 -23.34 -10.73
CA PRO A 537 -0.26 -22.50 -9.59
C PRO A 537 -1.61 -22.15 -8.95
N GLY A 538 -1.65 -22.07 -7.63
CA GLY A 538 -2.90 -21.92 -6.89
C GLY A 538 -3.79 -20.78 -7.40
N ALA A 539 -5.07 -20.84 -7.10
CA ALA A 539 -6.05 -19.83 -7.52
C ALA A 539 -5.65 -18.39 -7.15
N ALA A 540 -4.81 -18.23 -6.15
CA ALA A 540 -4.26 -16.94 -5.74
C ALA A 540 -3.42 -16.23 -6.83
N CYS A 541 -2.71 -16.98 -7.69
CA CYS A 541 -1.97 -16.40 -8.81
C CYS A 541 -2.87 -16.03 -10.00
N ASN A 542 -4.12 -16.46 -10.01
CA ASN A 542 -5.10 -16.19 -11.06
C ASN A 542 -6.08 -15.08 -10.70
N LEU A 543 -5.77 -14.27 -9.69
CA LEU A 543 -6.62 -13.15 -9.31
C LEU A 543 -6.76 -12.17 -10.49
N ILE A 544 -8.00 -11.82 -10.77
CA ILE A 544 -8.35 -10.78 -11.72
C ILE A 544 -8.70 -9.53 -10.89
N PRO A 545 -8.14 -8.35 -11.21
CA PRO A 545 -8.50 -7.12 -10.53
C PRO A 545 -10.01 -6.89 -10.51
N VAL A 546 -10.55 -6.46 -9.38
CA VAL A 546 -11.95 -6.05 -9.29
C VAL A 546 -12.10 -4.67 -9.95
N GLY A 547 -12.84 -4.63 -11.05
CA GLY A 547 -12.98 -3.43 -11.88
C GLY A 547 -12.06 -3.45 -13.10
N THR A 548 -12.17 -2.40 -13.90
CA THR A 548 -11.33 -2.16 -15.07
C THR A 548 -10.40 -1.00 -14.78
N ASP A 549 -9.10 -1.19 -14.94
CA ASP A 549 -8.08 -0.16 -14.74
C ASP A 549 -6.89 -0.40 -15.67
N PHE A 550 -5.96 0.54 -15.72
CA PHE A 550 -4.69 0.38 -16.42
C PHE A 550 -3.57 1.12 -15.68
N TRP A 551 -2.37 0.59 -15.79
CA TRP A 551 -1.15 1.30 -15.43
C TRP A 551 -0.60 2.06 -16.63
N PHE A 552 -0.06 3.24 -16.35
CA PHE A 552 0.58 4.07 -17.35
C PHE A 552 1.92 4.57 -16.82
N THR A 553 3.00 4.27 -17.52
CA THR A 553 4.38 4.48 -17.04
C THR A 553 5.23 5.17 -18.08
N ILE A 554 6.34 5.80 -17.65
CA ILE A 554 7.34 6.43 -18.50
C ILE A 554 8.74 5.88 -18.16
N SER A 555 9.57 5.65 -19.20
CA SER A 555 10.85 4.93 -19.07
C SER A 555 11.93 5.68 -18.30
N THR A 556 11.91 7.01 -18.30
CA THR A 556 12.97 7.84 -17.74
C THR A 556 12.39 9.12 -17.15
N ALA A 557 12.87 9.53 -15.97
CA ALA A 557 12.35 10.70 -15.27
C ALA A 557 13.02 12.03 -15.72
N LEU A 558 14.25 12.00 -16.19
CA LEU A 558 15.04 13.20 -16.56
C LEU A 558 15.98 12.91 -17.71
N LEU A 559 15.91 13.71 -18.78
CA LEU A 559 16.90 13.74 -19.86
C LEU A 559 17.43 15.17 -20.07
N THR A 560 18.62 15.30 -20.68
CA THR A 560 19.27 16.58 -20.93
C THR A 560 19.54 16.74 -22.43
N VAL A 561 19.25 17.92 -22.96
CA VAL A 561 19.53 18.29 -24.36
C VAL A 561 20.16 19.68 -24.45
N ASN A 562 20.82 19.97 -25.57
CA ASN A 562 21.19 21.33 -25.93
C ASN A 562 20.06 22.01 -26.70
N PRO A 563 20.00 23.37 -26.75
CA PRO A 563 19.08 24.08 -27.63
C PRO A 563 19.14 23.57 -29.09
N GLY A 564 18.01 23.25 -29.66
CA GLY A 564 17.88 22.58 -30.97
C GLY A 564 17.88 21.05 -30.92
N GLY A 565 18.08 20.45 -29.74
CA GLY A 565 18.08 19.00 -29.53
C GLY A 565 16.71 18.43 -29.16
N SER A 566 16.58 17.11 -29.24
CA SER A 566 15.36 16.37 -28.88
C SER A 566 15.69 15.22 -27.93
N ALA A 567 14.77 14.89 -27.05
CA ALA A 567 14.78 13.73 -26.17
C ALA A 567 13.55 12.87 -26.39
N THR A 568 13.67 11.55 -26.22
CA THR A 568 12.57 10.60 -26.35
C THR A 568 12.36 9.83 -25.06
N TYR A 569 11.09 9.59 -24.71
CA TYR A 569 10.66 8.84 -23.55
C TYR A 569 9.64 7.79 -23.97
N ASP A 570 9.85 6.55 -23.56
CA ASP A 570 8.92 5.47 -23.83
C ASP A 570 7.79 5.46 -22.78
N LEU A 571 6.56 5.47 -23.25
CA LEU A 571 5.36 5.38 -22.46
C LEU A 571 4.77 3.98 -22.61
N THR A 572 4.37 3.35 -21.51
CA THR A 572 3.80 2.00 -21.53
C THR A 572 2.44 1.97 -20.85
N LEU A 573 1.46 1.39 -21.54
CA LEU A 573 0.12 1.10 -21.02
C LEU A 573 0.02 -0.39 -20.71
N THR A 574 -0.22 -0.73 -19.45
CA THR A 574 -0.45 -2.11 -18.98
C THR A 574 -1.86 -2.25 -18.44
N PRO A 575 -2.71 -3.12 -19.02
CA PRO A 575 -4.09 -3.27 -18.60
C PRO A 575 -4.21 -4.03 -17.27
N LEU A 576 -5.14 -3.60 -16.43
CA LEU A 576 -5.64 -4.32 -15.27
C LEU A 576 -7.12 -4.66 -15.54
N ASN A 577 -7.38 -5.78 -16.17
CA ASN A 577 -8.72 -6.16 -16.64
C ASN A 577 -9.39 -5.06 -17.51
N PHE A 578 -8.59 -4.23 -18.16
CA PHE A 578 -9.02 -3.10 -18.97
C PHE A 578 -9.07 -3.51 -20.45
N THR A 579 -10.17 -3.16 -21.09
CA THR A 579 -10.33 -3.21 -22.54
C THR A 579 -10.90 -1.88 -23.01
N GLY A 580 -10.20 -1.19 -23.90
CA GLY A 580 -10.64 0.10 -24.39
C GLY A 580 -9.52 0.91 -25.02
N THR A 581 -9.84 2.10 -25.46
CA THR A 581 -8.89 3.07 -26.01
C THR A 581 -8.52 4.09 -24.95
N VAL A 582 -7.23 4.29 -24.76
CA VAL A 582 -6.65 5.32 -23.90
C VAL A 582 -6.09 6.42 -24.80
N ASN A 583 -6.59 7.62 -24.66
CA ASN A 583 -6.08 8.79 -25.37
C ASN A 583 -4.99 9.47 -24.55
N LEU A 584 -3.90 9.84 -25.20
CA LEU A 584 -2.75 10.49 -24.61
C LEU A 584 -2.74 11.98 -24.98
N THR A 585 -2.57 12.85 -24.00
CA THR A 585 -2.46 14.30 -24.16
C THR A 585 -1.28 14.84 -23.38
N LEU A 586 -0.80 16.01 -23.77
CA LEU A 586 0.37 16.67 -23.18
C LEU A 586 -0.03 17.91 -22.39
N ASP A 587 0.69 18.15 -21.30
CA ASP A 587 0.63 19.37 -20.51
C ASP A 587 2.05 19.86 -20.16
N GLY A 588 2.18 21.17 -19.83
CA GLY A 588 3.47 21.78 -19.49
C GLY A 588 4.33 22.19 -20.70
N ILE A 589 3.84 22.02 -21.93
CA ILE A 589 4.59 22.35 -23.16
C ILE A 589 4.23 23.73 -23.70
N SER A 590 2.95 24.10 -23.71
CA SER A 590 2.45 25.31 -24.38
C SER A 590 2.94 26.62 -23.76
N GLU A 591 3.35 26.59 -22.52
CA GLU A 591 3.79 27.77 -21.76
C GLU A 591 5.29 28.07 -21.90
N VAL A 592 6.05 27.10 -22.44
CA VAL A 592 7.50 27.24 -22.62
C VAL A 592 7.84 27.64 -24.04
N LYS A 593 8.32 28.86 -24.22
CA LYS A 593 8.70 29.37 -25.53
C LYS A 593 9.83 28.53 -26.16
N GLY A 594 9.53 27.96 -27.32
CA GLY A 594 10.48 27.17 -28.08
C GLY A 594 10.49 25.67 -27.74
N LEU A 595 9.73 25.23 -26.75
CA LEU A 595 9.55 23.79 -26.48
C LEU A 595 8.41 23.24 -27.32
N SER A 596 8.58 22.06 -27.88
CA SER A 596 7.52 21.31 -28.58
C SER A 596 7.59 19.85 -28.23
N ALA A 597 6.45 19.15 -28.26
CA ALA A 597 6.42 17.71 -28.04
C ALA A 597 5.37 17.01 -28.89
N THR A 598 5.60 15.75 -29.17
CA THR A 598 4.69 14.86 -29.91
C THR A 598 4.59 13.50 -29.23
N LEU A 599 3.41 12.88 -29.35
CA LEU A 599 3.11 11.52 -28.91
C LEU A 599 2.84 10.65 -30.13
N SER A 600 3.54 9.53 -30.25
CA SER A 600 3.35 8.61 -31.37
C SER A 600 3.33 7.15 -30.90
N PRO A 601 2.17 6.45 -30.97
CA PRO A 601 0.83 6.97 -31.25
C PRO A 601 0.26 7.83 -30.11
N SER A 602 -0.72 8.71 -30.40
CA SER A 602 -1.43 9.51 -29.40
C SER A 602 -2.63 8.80 -28.78
N SER A 603 -2.84 7.52 -29.10
CA SER A 603 -3.83 6.66 -28.46
C SER A 603 -3.35 5.21 -28.48
N LEU A 604 -3.69 4.47 -27.42
CA LEU A 604 -3.37 3.05 -27.25
C LEU A 604 -4.67 2.27 -27.00
N THR A 605 -4.78 1.06 -27.57
CA THR A 605 -5.97 0.23 -27.38
C THR A 605 -5.60 -1.04 -26.63
N ASN A 606 -6.26 -1.28 -25.50
CA ASN A 606 -6.04 -2.36 -24.53
C ASN A 606 -4.65 -2.27 -23.86
N SER A 607 -3.57 -2.43 -24.59
CA SER A 607 -2.17 -2.36 -24.11
C SER A 607 -1.28 -1.81 -25.23
N GLY A 608 -0.08 -1.38 -24.89
CA GLY A 608 0.92 -0.96 -25.88
C GLY A 608 1.86 0.12 -25.39
N THR A 609 2.67 0.60 -26.31
CA THR A 609 3.67 1.65 -26.06
C THR A 609 3.43 2.85 -26.95
N SER A 610 3.78 4.03 -26.46
CA SER A 610 3.87 5.28 -27.21
C SER A 610 5.20 5.95 -26.94
N VAL A 611 5.69 6.73 -27.89
CA VAL A 611 6.92 7.52 -27.72
C VAL A 611 6.54 8.99 -27.58
N LEU A 612 6.93 9.60 -26.46
CA LEU A 612 6.97 11.04 -26.28
C LEU A 612 8.30 11.58 -26.82
N THR A 613 8.24 12.43 -27.84
CA THR A 613 9.43 13.16 -28.31
C THR A 613 9.30 14.62 -27.90
N VAL A 614 10.23 15.13 -27.12
CA VAL A 614 10.31 16.54 -26.70
C VAL A 614 11.47 17.21 -27.40
N THR A 615 11.21 18.34 -28.06
CA THR A 615 12.21 19.09 -28.81
C THR A 615 12.37 20.48 -28.21
N ALA A 616 13.58 20.82 -27.81
CA ALA A 616 13.98 22.17 -27.44
C ALA A 616 14.38 22.92 -28.72
N GLY A 617 13.65 23.97 -29.07
CA GLY A 617 14.06 24.84 -30.16
C GLY A 617 15.36 25.61 -29.84
N THR A 618 15.98 26.21 -30.85
CA THR A 618 17.23 26.98 -30.68
C THR A 618 17.09 28.19 -29.75
N ASN A 619 15.86 28.63 -29.50
CA ASN A 619 15.54 29.77 -28.63
C ASN A 619 14.94 29.35 -27.28
N THR A 620 14.94 28.05 -26.95
CA THR A 620 14.50 27.58 -25.63
C THR A 620 15.52 28.02 -24.59
N ALA A 621 15.08 28.67 -23.53
CA ALA A 621 15.95 29.12 -22.46
C ALA A 621 16.58 27.90 -21.73
N PRO A 622 17.81 28.01 -21.20
CA PRO A 622 18.34 27.00 -20.31
C PRO A 622 17.48 26.84 -19.05
N GLY A 623 17.28 25.58 -18.63
CA GLY A 623 16.45 25.29 -17.45
C GLY A 623 15.91 23.87 -17.49
N THR A 624 15.25 23.46 -16.40
CA THR A 624 14.59 22.16 -16.30
C THR A 624 13.06 22.35 -16.42
N TYR A 625 12.47 21.65 -17.36
CA TYR A 625 11.06 21.74 -17.73
C TYR A 625 10.34 20.44 -17.41
N SER A 626 9.24 20.52 -16.67
CA SER A 626 8.38 19.37 -16.39
C SER A 626 7.34 19.20 -17.51
N ILE A 627 7.23 17.99 -18.02
CA ILE A 627 6.29 17.61 -19.08
C ILE A 627 5.39 16.50 -18.56
N THR A 628 4.09 16.72 -18.56
CA THR A 628 3.11 15.75 -18.09
C THR A 628 2.39 15.11 -19.28
N VAL A 629 2.31 13.78 -19.29
CA VAL A 629 1.46 13.03 -20.22
C VAL A 629 0.24 12.52 -19.45
N ILE A 630 -0.93 12.82 -19.97
CA ILE A 630 -2.21 12.40 -19.40
C ILE A 630 -2.78 11.31 -20.29
N ALA A 631 -3.02 10.14 -19.69
CA ALA A 631 -3.65 8.97 -20.31
C ALA A 631 -5.10 8.88 -19.82
N ASN A 632 -6.06 9.01 -20.73
CA ASN A 632 -7.48 9.06 -20.38
C ASN A 632 -8.30 8.02 -21.16
N SER A 633 -9.18 7.30 -20.43
CA SER A 633 -10.20 6.42 -21.00
C SER A 633 -11.49 6.50 -20.19
N GLY A 634 -12.41 7.32 -20.65
CA GLY A 634 -13.68 7.57 -19.96
C GLY A 634 -13.48 8.24 -18.60
N SER A 635 -13.79 7.54 -17.53
CA SER A 635 -13.58 8.02 -16.15
C SER A 635 -12.19 7.67 -15.58
N LEU A 636 -11.42 6.82 -16.28
CA LEU A 636 -10.07 6.46 -15.85
C LEU A 636 -9.07 7.46 -16.40
N THR A 637 -8.32 8.10 -15.52
CA THR A 637 -7.23 9.01 -15.86
C THR A 637 -5.98 8.59 -15.11
N ARG A 638 -4.85 8.52 -15.82
CA ARG A 638 -3.51 8.30 -15.26
C ARG A 638 -2.58 9.35 -15.82
N THR A 639 -1.65 9.82 -15.02
CA THR A 639 -0.66 10.82 -15.43
C THR A 639 0.73 10.31 -15.16
N VAL A 640 1.66 10.65 -16.03
CA VAL A 640 3.10 10.48 -15.80
C VAL A 640 3.78 11.79 -16.13
N THR A 641 4.81 12.14 -15.35
CA THR A 641 5.57 13.35 -15.58
C THR A 641 7.04 12.99 -15.75
N THR A 642 7.69 13.64 -16.71
CA THR A 642 9.12 13.59 -16.94
C THR A 642 9.71 14.98 -16.92
N GLN A 643 11.05 15.07 -16.91
CA GLN A 643 11.76 16.34 -16.94
C GLN A 643 12.75 16.38 -18.11
N LEU A 644 12.84 17.53 -18.76
CA LEU A 644 13.84 17.84 -19.76
C LEU A 644 14.68 19.01 -19.25
N THR A 645 16.01 18.79 -19.12
CA THR A 645 16.95 19.89 -18.89
C THR A 645 17.48 20.37 -20.23
N VAL A 646 17.40 21.66 -20.48
CA VAL A 646 18.02 22.36 -21.61
C VAL A 646 19.24 23.10 -21.08
N ASN A 647 20.43 22.83 -21.64
CA ASN A 647 21.70 23.41 -21.23
C ASN A 647 21.86 24.88 -21.64
#